data_a4ca1ce854b651ff845006447bed1445
#
_entry.id   a4ca1ce854b651ff845006447bed1445
#
_cell.length_a   1.000
_cell.length_b   1.000
_cell.length_c   1.000
_cell.angle_alpha   90.00
_cell.angle_beta   90.00
_cell.angle_gamma   90.00
#
_symmetry.space_group_name_H-M   'P 1'
#
loop_
_entity.id
_entity.type
_entity.pdbx_description
1 polymer ?
#
loop_
_entity_poly.entity_id
_entity_poly.type
_entity_poly.pdbx_seq_one_letter_code
_entity_poly.pdbx_strand_id
1 'polypeptide(L)'
;MTETIFAGKMPILALRGLCVFPEQTVHFEVGRSKSVKALEAAMQGDQTLLLIPQKDLLVDDPTLKDLYPVGCIAKVKQVLKTQGENLRILVTGISRGKITELSQSEPYLSGIVESASVEESADTIRARALRREANSLYGVYLELCEHPAQTVQLRMLASESSGFIADSIAQNSGIDFPDKAKMLCQLNSVRRLETAVQLLRREVEMLRLEGDIQEKTRAAIDQNQKDYFLREQMKAIREELGEEDDEDEFDTYAQSIQNLHLEAETEKKLLKDVERLKKQPFGSSEGAVLRNYLDTVLELPWNVKTKERVDVAAARKILEHDHFGLEKVKERILETIAVREMAPQMPPQILCLVGPPGVGKTSISYSIARSLNRKMARISLGGIHDEADIRGHRKTYVGAMPGRIMTAMTQAGSCNPVLLLDEIDKLGSDYRGDPSAALLEVLDAEQNHDYRDHYLEIPFDLSDVLFITTANTLDTVPRPLLDRMEVIELGSYTDEEKFMIAKDHLIPKQLKKHGLKKAQLRITDDAIRETISCYTRESGVRNLERCFGEICRKTDMEILSQETPKKITVTGSNLENYLGVRKFLPDRLPCTDQVGLVTGLAWTSVGGETLEVEVNVMDGSGKLELTGNLGDVMKESAHAALSYIRANAQKLGVAPDFYKTKDIHVHFPEGAVPKDGPSAGVTVCTAIVSALTGVSVRRDIAMTGEISLRGRVMRIGGLREKTMAALRHGVRTVIIPKDNERDLEEIDQTVRRQLNFISAQTMDTVLSAALNRPAEVSPTILTELPGDVRTRVQKPGLRQ
;
A
#
# COMPACT_ATOMS: atom_id res chain seq x y z
N MET A 1 30.82 -48.57 -12.07
CA MET A 1 31.12 -47.90 -13.34
C MET A 1 31.98 -46.73 -13.00
N THR A 2 33.19 -46.64 -13.56
CA THR A 2 34.19 -45.60 -13.32
C THR A 2 33.64 -44.27 -13.76
N GLU A 3 33.49 -43.34 -12.82
CA GLU A 3 33.14 -41.93 -13.14
C GLU A 3 34.17 -41.39 -14.14
N THR A 4 33.72 -41.10 -15.34
CA THR A 4 34.49 -40.39 -16.35
C THR A 4 34.61 -38.95 -15.90
N ILE A 5 35.74 -38.56 -15.31
CA ILE A 5 36.04 -37.17 -14.95
C ILE A 5 36.21 -36.40 -16.26
N PHE A 6 35.15 -35.76 -16.70
CA PHE A 6 35.23 -34.83 -17.81
C PHE A 6 35.79 -33.48 -17.27
N ALA A 7 36.97 -33.10 -17.71
CA ALA A 7 37.46 -31.74 -17.56
C ALA A 7 37.89 -31.28 -18.97
N GLY A 8 37.13 -30.35 -19.53
CA GLY A 8 37.39 -29.88 -20.87
C GLY A 8 36.55 -28.67 -21.29
N LYS A 9 36.98 -28.03 -22.37
CA LYS A 9 36.24 -26.92 -22.98
C LYS A 9 35.05 -27.49 -23.75
N MET A 10 33.83 -27.03 -23.41
CA MET A 10 32.62 -27.44 -24.12
C MET A 10 31.64 -26.28 -24.32
N PRO A 11 30.72 -26.37 -25.30
CA PRO A 11 29.65 -25.41 -25.49
C PRO A 11 28.68 -25.46 -24.31
N ILE A 12 28.15 -24.29 -23.94
CA ILE A 12 27.19 -24.11 -22.84
C ILE A 12 25.88 -23.59 -23.40
N LEU A 13 24.79 -24.26 -23.04
CA LEU A 13 23.45 -23.87 -23.44
C LEU A 13 22.60 -23.54 -22.18
N ALA A 14 22.22 -22.26 -22.06
CA ALA A 14 21.38 -21.79 -20.96
C ALA A 14 19.92 -22.15 -21.20
N LEU A 15 19.28 -22.84 -20.23
CA LEU A 15 17.91 -23.30 -20.29
C LEU A 15 16.97 -22.37 -19.53
N ARG A 16 15.83 -22.00 -20.15
CA ARG A 16 14.74 -21.24 -19.52
C ARG A 16 13.66 -22.18 -19.03
N GLY A 17 13.38 -22.17 -17.74
CA GLY A 17 12.29 -22.92 -17.14
C GLY A 17 12.39 -24.44 -17.23
N LEU A 18 13.53 -24.95 -17.66
CA LEU A 18 13.77 -26.38 -17.85
C LEU A 18 15.05 -26.81 -17.12
N CYS A 19 15.00 -27.98 -16.48
CA CYS A 19 16.17 -28.67 -15.95
C CYS A 19 16.31 -30.02 -16.63
N VAL A 20 17.55 -30.42 -16.90
CA VAL A 20 17.89 -31.77 -17.39
C VAL A 20 18.73 -32.45 -16.34
N PHE A 21 18.37 -33.68 -15.99
CA PHE A 21 19.07 -34.45 -14.98
C PHE A 21 19.90 -35.61 -15.59
N PRO A 22 20.96 -36.06 -14.91
CA PRO A 22 21.72 -37.21 -15.35
C PRO A 22 20.84 -38.43 -15.61
N GLU A 23 21.21 -39.25 -16.60
CA GLU A 23 20.53 -40.50 -17.04
C GLU A 23 19.07 -40.29 -17.52
N GLN A 24 18.61 -39.03 -17.61
CA GLN A 24 17.29 -38.70 -18.13
C GLN A 24 17.38 -38.25 -19.59
N THR A 25 16.38 -38.61 -20.38
CA THR A 25 16.28 -38.18 -21.78
C THR A 25 15.14 -37.20 -21.94
N VAL A 26 15.42 -36.02 -22.49
CA VAL A 26 14.48 -34.91 -22.61
C VAL A 26 14.54 -34.34 -24.00
N HIS A 27 13.37 -33.90 -24.50
CA HIS A 27 13.27 -33.13 -25.73
C HIS A 27 12.81 -31.73 -25.43
N PHE A 28 13.39 -30.73 -26.11
CA PHE A 28 12.99 -29.36 -26.00
C PHE A 28 13.40 -28.55 -27.25
N GLU A 29 12.88 -27.32 -27.36
CA GLU A 29 13.12 -26.44 -28.49
C GLU A 29 14.20 -25.40 -28.17
N VAL A 30 15.07 -25.15 -29.16
CA VAL A 30 16.15 -24.17 -29.09
C VAL A 30 15.92 -23.16 -30.19
N GLY A 31 15.68 -21.87 -29.80
CA GLY A 31 15.39 -20.79 -30.72
C GLY A 31 16.33 -19.60 -30.64
N ARG A 32 17.10 -19.44 -29.53
CA ARG A 32 18.04 -18.33 -29.41
C ARG A 32 19.25 -18.52 -30.32
N SER A 33 19.65 -17.48 -31.06
CA SER A 33 20.79 -17.51 -31.96
C SER A 33 22.08 -18.05 -31.32
N LYS A 34 22.42 -17.58 -30.08
CA LYS A 34 23.60 -18.09 -29.34
C LYS A 34 23.47 -19.56 -28.95
N SER A 35 22.26 -20.00 -28.60
CA SER A 35 21.98 -21.40 -28.22
C SER A 35 22.03 -22.33 -29.44
N VAL A 36 21.56 -21.88 -30.61
CA VAL A 36 21.64 -22.61 -31.86
C VAL A 36 23.11 -22.78 -32.26
N LYS A 37 23.93 -21.72 -32.19
CA LYS A 37 25.38 -21.80 -32.49
C LYS A 37 26.12 -22.69 -31.51
N ALA A 38 25.77 -22.70 -30.22
CA ALA A 38 26.32 -23.62 -29.23
C ALA A 38 26.03 -25.08 -29.55
N LEU A 39 24.78 -25.35 -30.02
CA LEU A 39 24.37 -26.68 -30.46
C LEU A 39 25.10 -27.11 -31.74
N GLU A 40 25.23 -26.22 -32.72
CA GLU A 40 26.02 -26.50 -33.96
C GLU A 40 27.47 -26.82 -33.64
N ALA A 41 28.08 -26.06 -32.73
CA ALA A 41 29.44 -26.34 -32.27
C ALA A 41 29.56 -27.70 -31.54
N ALA A 42 28.57 -28.08 -30.72
CA ALA A 42 28.53 -29.39 -30.08
C ALA A 42 28.38 -30.53 -31.13
N MET A 43 27.58 -30.32 -32.18
CA MET A 43 27.37 -31.30 -33.24
C MET A 43 28.60 -31.51 -34.15
N GLN A 44 29.50 -30.51 -34.24
CA GLN A 44 30.76 -30.61 -34.95
C GLN A 44 31.85 -31.34 -34.13
N GLY A 45 31.67 -31.44 -32.81
CA GLY A 45 32.55 -32.16 -31.88
C GLY A 45 32.05 -33.53 -31.50
N ASP A 46 32.17 -33.90 -30.22
CA ASP A 46 31.76 -35.19 -29.63
C ASP A 46 30.24 -35.25 -29.26
N GLN A 47 29.46 -34.28 -29.69
CA GLN A 47 28.01 -34.12 -29.42
C GLN A 47 27.67 -33.88 -27.96
N THR A 48 28.65 -33.43 -27.16
CA THR A 48 28.46 -33.12 -25.75
C THR A 48 28.35 -31.61 -25.54
N LEU A 49 27.48 -31.20 -24.60
CA LEU A 49 27.33 -29.82 -24.20
C LEU A 49 26.85 -29.72 -22.75
N LEU A 50 27.11 -28.59 -22.10
CA LEU A 50 26.56 -28.32 -20.77
C LEU A 50 25.22 -27.64 -20.88
N LEU A 51 24.20 -28.25 -20.30
CA LEU A 51 22.86 -27.68 -20.13
C LEU A 51 22.76 -27.10 -18.73
N ILE A 52 22.58 -25.79 -18.62
CA ILE A 52 22.58 -25.11 -17.34
C ILE A 52 21.33 -24.26 -17.18
N PRO A 53 20.56 -24.41 -16.07
CA PRO A 53 19.38 -23.60 -15.82
C PRO A 53 19.72 -22.13 -15.59
N GLN A 54 18.88 -21.23 -16.09
CA GLN A 54 18.96 -19.79 -15.90
C GLN A 54 18.10 -19.38 -14.70
N LYS A 55 18.59 -18.45 -13.85
CA LYS A 55 17.86 -17.99 -12.67
C LYS A 55 16.69 -17.07 -13.01
N ASP A 56 16.95 -16.08 -13.87
CA ASP A 56 15.92 -15.14 -14.31
C ASP A 56 15.48 -15.48 -15.73
N LEU A 57 14.22 -15.79 -15.90
CA LEU A 57 13.63 -16.20 -17.18
C LEU A 57 13.53 -15.05 -18.19
N LEU A 58 13.62 -13.81 -17.76
CA LEU A 58 13.45 -12.62 -18.61
C LEU A 58 14.75 -12.18 -19.30
N VAL A 59 15.91 -12.59 -18.80
CA VAL A 59 17.21 -12.20 -19.36
C VAL A 59 17.47 -12.96 -20.66
N ASP A 60 17.64 -12.25 -21.77
CA ASP A 60 17.90 -12.85 -23.08
C ASP A 60 19.34 -13.33 -23.25
N ASP A 61 20.33 -12.58 -22.78
CA ASP A 61 21.75 -12.89 -22.82
C ASP A 61 22.31 -13.09 -21.39
N PRO A 62 22.18 -14.32 -20.82
CA PRO A 62 22.60 -14.58 -19.44
C PRO A 62 24.11 -14.57 -19.30
N THR A 63 24.59 -13.93 -18.22
CA THR A 63 25.96 -13.98 -17.74
C THR A 63 26.15 -15.11 -16.73
N LEU A 64 27.40 -15.41 -16.30
CA LEU A 64 27.63 -16.43 -15.25
C LEU A 64 26.84 -16.22 -13.96
N LYS A 65 26.51 -14.95 -13.61
CA LYS A 65 25.75 -14.62 -12.39
C LYS A 65 24.28 -15.01 -12.51
N ASP A 66 23.77 -15.04 -13.72
CA ASP A 66 22.37 -15.35 -14.05
C ASP A 66 22.13 -16.86 -14.18
N LEU A 67 23.19 -17.66 -14.13
CA LEU A 67 23.12 -19.12 -14.22
C LEU A 67 23.19 -19.77 -12.84
N TYR A 68 22.62 -20.96 -12.72
CA TYR A 68 22.79 -21.78 -11.53
C TYR A 68 24.22 -22.36 -11.48
N PRO A 69 24.76 -22.69 -10.30
CA PRO A 69 26.17 -23.12 -10.17
C PRO A 69 26.47 -24.50 -10.75
N VAL A 70 25.46 -25.34 -10.94
CA VAL A 70 25.58 -26.71 -11.47
C VAL A 70 24.58 -26.91 -12.60
N GLY A 71 25.05 -27.43 -13.71
CA GLY A 71 24.27 -27.90 -14.86
C GLY A 71 24.39 -29.39 -15.09
N CYS A 72 23.86 -29.86 -16.19
CA CYS A 72 23.97 -31.26 -16.64
C CYS A 72 24.80 -31.32 -17.93
N ILE A 73 25.88 -32.10 -17.93
CA ILE A 73 26.61 -32.49 -19.15
C ILE A 73 25.72 -33.47 -19.88
N ALA A 74 25.33 -33.15 -21.10
CA ALA A 74 24.39 -33.95 -21.86
C ALA A 74 24.92 -34.27 -23.26
N LYS A 75 24.52 -35.39 -23.79
CA LYS A 75 24.79 -35.81 -25.17
C LYS A 75 23.58 -35.58 -26.04
N VAL A 76 23.75 -34.90 -27.15
CA VAL A 76 22.74 -34.74 -28.19
C VAL A 76 22.56 -36.05 -28.96
N LYS A 77 21.32 -36.57 -28.93
CA LYS A 77 20.95 -37.81 -29.65
C LYS A 77 20.33 -37.56 -31.01
N GLN A 78 19.52 -36.49 -31.11
CA GLN A 78 18.80 -36.19 -32.33
C GLN A 78 18.52 -34.66 -32.39
N VAL A 79 18.61 -34.12 -33.59
CA VAL A 79 18.23 -32.73 -33.91
C VAL A 79 17.22 -32.76 -35.06
N LEU A 80 16.06 -32.13 -34.84
CA LEU A 80 15.00 -32.01 -35.83
C LEU A 80 14.76 -30.55 -36.12
N LYS A 81 14.69 -30.15 -37.41
CA LYS A 81 14.27 -28.80 -37.79
C LYS A 81 12.76 -28.70 -37.70
N THR A 82 12.27 -27.72 -37.02
CA THR A 82 10.83 -27.38 -36.94
C THR A 82 10.51 -26.32 -37.99
N GLN A 83 9.25 -26.04 -38.27
CA GLN A 83 8.84 -24.93 -39.13
C GLN A 83 9.29 -23.60 -38.51
N GLY A 84 10.25 -22.91 -39.16
CA GLY A 84 10.92 -21.68 -38.67
C GLY A 84 12.42 -21.91 -38.36
N GLU A 85 13.04 -20.97 -37.62
CA GLU A 85 14.45 -21.02 -37.22
C GLU A 85 14.70 -21.87 -35.94
N ASN A 86 13.66 -22.45 -35.31
CA ASN A 86 13.77 -23.24 -34.11
C ASN A 86 14.23 -24.68 -34.42
N LEU A 87 15.10 -25.21 -33.53
CA LEU A 87 15.56 -26.58 -33.57
C LEU A 87 14.96 -27.37 -32.39
N ARG A 88 14.34 -28.51 -32.66
CA ARG A 88 13.92 -29.44 -31.60
C ARG A 88 14.99 -30.48 -31.40
N ILE A 89 15.48 -30.61 -30.17
CA ILE A 89 16.58 -31.53 -29.84
C ILE A 89 16.15 -32.57 -28.83
N LEU A 90 16.73 -33.75 -28.95
CA LEU A 90 16.63 -34.83 -27.99
C LEU A 90 18.01 -34.98 -27.36
N VAL A 91 18.07 -34.84 -26.03
CA VAL A 91 19.31 -34.92 -25.27
C VAL A 91 19.21 -35.98 -24.18
N THR A 92 20.33 -36.61 -23.84
CA THR A 92 20.44 -37.50 -22.68
C THR A 92 21.51 -36.95 -21.74
N GLY A 93 21.12 -36.68 -20.49
CA GLY A 93 22.05 -36.26 -19.44
C GLY A 93 23.06 -37.35 -19.12
N ILE A 94 24.33 -36.98 -18.96
CA ILE A 94 25.44 -37.88 -18.62
C ILE A 94 25.79 -37.75 -17.13
N SER A 95 26.21 -36.55 -16.74
CA SER A 95 26.66 -36.22 -15.37
C SER A 95 26.43 -34.77 -15.03
N ARG A 96 26.56 -34.42 -13.75
CA ARG A 96 26.54 -33.01 -13.33
C ARG A 96 27.85 -32.35 -13.70
N GLY A 97 27.76 -31.08 -14.15
CA GLY A 97 28.91 -30.27 -14.52
C GLY A 97 28.86 -28.91 -13.86
N LYS A 98 30.02 -28.41 -13.46
CA LYS A 98 30.24 -27.08 -12.93
C LYS A 98 31.15 -26.29 -13.86
N ILE A 99 30.81 -25.06 -14.13
CA ILE A 99 31.65 -24.16 -14.91
C ILE A 99 32.75 -23.64 -14.00
N THR A 100 34.04 -23.89 -14.38
CA THR A 100 35.22 -23.40 -13.65
C THR A 100 35.63 -22.04 -14.23
N GLU A 101 35.63 -21.92 -15.56
CA GLU A 101 36.07 -20.72 -16.27
C GLU A 101 35.23 -20.56 -17.55
N LEU A 102 34.77 -19.32 -17.80
CA LEU A 102 34.11 -18.99 -19.06
C LEU A 102 35.19 -18.56 -20.09
N SER A 103 35.38 -19.36 -21.14
CA SER A 103 36.40 -19.09 -22.14
C SER A 103 35.92 -18.15 -23.24
N GLN A 104 34.58 -18.06 -23.49
CA GLN A 104 34.03 -17.32 -24.61
C GLN A 104 32.52 -17.02 -24.34
N SER A 105 32.10 -15.80 -24.67
CA SER A 105 30.69 -15.37 -24.60
C SER A 105 30.06 -15.13 -25.98
N GLU A 106 30.87 -14.98 -27.02
CA GLU A 106 30.46 -14.78 -28.43
C GLU A 106 31.33 -15.67 -29.35
N PRO A 107 30.72 -16.26 -30.42
CA PRO A 107 29.34 -16.21 -30.88
C PRO A 107 28.36 -17.10 -30.11
N TYR A 108 28.82 -17.88 -29.13
CA TYR A 108 28.08 -18.72 -28.21
C TYR A 108 28.84 -18.86 -26.89
N LEU A 109 28.14 -19.25 -25.84
CA LEU A 109 28.76 -19.49 -24.54
C LEU A 109 29.59 -20.77 -24.58
N SER A 110 30.87 -20.69 -24.23
CA SER A 110 31.72 -21.85 -24.00
C SER A 110 32.66 -21.66 -22.82
N GLY A 111 33.00 -22.73 -22.12
CA GLY A 111 33.82 -22.66 -20.93
C GLY A 111 34.44 -23.98 -20.57
N ILE A 112 35.38 -23.96 -19.61
CA ILE A 112 35.95 -25.15 -18.99
C ILE A 112 34.92 -25.68 -18.00
N VAL A 113 34.44 -26.91 -18.23
CA VAL A 113 33.46 -27.58 -17.40
C VAL A 113 34.13 -28.78 -16.77
N GLU A 114 33.98 -28.90 -15.45
CA GLU A 114 34.42 -30.05 -14.69
C GLU A 114 33.24 -30.89 -14.24
N SER A 115 33.33 -32.20 -14.26
CA SER A 115 32.34 -33.09 -13.70
C SER A 115 32.24 -32.86 -12.18
N ALA A 116 31.08 -32.50 -11.71
CA ALA A 116 30.87 -32.31 -10.28
C ALA A 116 30.80 -33.68 -9.59
N SER A 117 31.70 -33.92 -8.65
CA SER A 117 31.71 -35.18 -7.87
C SER A 117 30.44 -35.29 -7.06
N VAL A 118 29.68 -36.35 -7.31
CA VAL A 118 28.48 -36.67 -6.53
C VAL A 118 28.91 -37.44 -5.27
N GLU A 119 28.57 -36.90 -4.11
CA GLU A 119 28.78 -37.64 -2.85
C GLU A 119 27.76 -38.78 -2.77
N GLU A 120 28.17 -39.99 -3.16
CA GLU A 120 27.38 -41.16 -2.85
C GLU A 120 27.62 -41.55 -1.39
N SER A 121 26.64 -41.29 -0.56
CA SER A 121 26.64 -41.72 0.83
C SER A 121 26.47 -43.24 0.90
N ALA A 122 27.20 -43.94 1.80
CA ALA A 122 27.06 -45.37 2.06
C ALA A 122 25.57 -45.76 2.22
N ASP A 123 25.24 -46.98 1.81
CA ASP A 123 23.86 -47.54 1.87
C ASP A 123 23.37 -47.71 3.32
N THR A 124 22.96 -46.58 3.90
CA THR A 124 22.46 -46.50 5.27
C THR A 124 21.00 -46.95 5.36
N ILE A 125 20.57 -47.41 6.54
CA ILE A 125 19.16 -47.73 6.81
C ILE A 125 18.25 -46.55 6.43
N ARG A 126 18.71 -45.33 6.65
CA ARG A 126 17.98 -44.08 6.26
C ARG A 126 17.82 -43.97 4.73
N ALA A 127 18.87 -44.23 3.97
CA ALA A 127 18.82 -44.19 2.51
C ALA A 127 17.85 -45.23 1.94
N ARG A 128 17.85 -46.46 2.51
CA ARG A 128 16.90 -47.49 2.12
C ARG A 128 15.46 -47.16 2.45
N ALA A 129 15.21 -46.58 3.61
CA ALA A 129 13.87 -46.12 4.00
C ALA A 129 13.35 -45.02 3.07
N LEU A 130 14.18 -44.01 2.75
CA LEU A 130 13.82 -42.94 1.82
C LEU A 130 13.55 -43.45 0.40
N ARG A 131 14.33 -44.41 -0.10
CA ARG A 131 14.07 -45.05 -1.42
C ARG A 131 12.72 -45.76 -1.47
N ARG A 132 12.37 -46.50 -0.41
CA ARG A 132 11.05 -47.17 -0.31
C ARG A 132 9.92 -46.13 -0.27
N GLU A 133 10.08 -45.10 0.53
CA GLU A 133 9.10 -44.03 0.63
C GLU A 133 8.94 -43.29 -0.72
N ALA A 134 10.05 -42.94 -1.39
CA ALA A 134 10.05 -42.31 -2.70
C ALA A 134 9.28 -43.12 -3.75
N ASN A 135 9.56 -44.43 -3.82
CA ASN A 135 8.89 -45.30 -4.76
C ASN A 135 7.40 -45.49 -4.45
N SER A 136 7.03 -45.61 -3.17
CA SER A 136 5.62 -45.67 -2.76
C SER A 136 4.86 -44.39 -3.09
N LEU A 137 5.48 -43.24 -2.76
CA LEU A 137 4.86 -41.92 -2.99
C LEU A 137 4.75 -41.60 -4.49
N TYR A 138 5.74 -42.00 -5.30
CA TYR A 138 5.68 -41.87 -6.75
C TYR A 138 4.61 -42.75 -7.39
N GLY A 139 4.34 -43.92 -6.81
CA GLY A 139 3.19 -44.76 -7.19
C GLY A 139 1.87 -44.02 -6.97
N VAL A 140 1.68 -43.42 -5.79
CA VAL A 140 0.48 -42.62 -5.49
C VAL A 140 0.35 -41.40 -6.41
N TYR A 141 1.49 -40.76 -6.72
CA TYR A 141 1.51 -39.64 -7.68
C TYR A 141 1.01 -40.05 -9.07
N LEU A 142 1.45 -41.20 -9.57
CA LEU A 142 1.02 -41.77 -10.87
C LEU A 142 -0.47 -42.13 -10.89
N GLU A 143 -1.04 -42.59 -9.76
CA GLU A 143 -2.47 -42.89 -9.66
C GLU A 143 -3.33 -41.63 -9.76
N LEU A 144 -2.78 -40.50 -9.33
CA LEU A 144 -3.48 -39.18 -9.37
C LEU A 144 -3.28 -38.45 -10.69
N CYS A 145 -2.31 -38.82 -11.51
CA CYS A 145 -2.02 -38.18 -12.79
C CYS A 145 -2.83 -38.81 -13.95
N GLU A 146 -3.36 -37.98 -14.87
CA GLU A 146 -4.09 -38.43 -16.04
C GLU A 146 -3.24 -39.22 -17.05
N HIS A 147 -1.90 -38.98 -17.09
CA HIS A 147 -0.95 -39.61 -18.01
C HIS A 147 0.23 -40.23 -17.28
N PRO A 148 0.08 -41.43 -16.72
CA PRO A 148 1.13 -42.03 -15.91
C PRO A 148 2.32 -42.51 -16.73
N ALA A 149 3.53 -42.10 -16.32
CA ALA A 149 4.80 -42.57 -16.88
C ALA A 149 5.25 -43.89 -16.22
N GLN A 150 4.54 -45.00 -16.43
CA GLN A 150 4.77 -46.29 -15.79
C GLN A 150 6.20 -46.84 -16.04
N THR A 151 6.79 -46.54 -17.19
CA THR A 151 8.17 -46.97 -17.53
C THR A 151 9.22 -46.33 -16.61
N VAL A 152 8.98 -45.12 -16.11
CA VAL A 152 9.88 -44.43 -15.16
C VAL A 152 9.81 -45.11 -13.79
N GLN A 153 8.62 -45.49 -13.32
CA GLN A 153 8.43 -46.20 -12.05
C GLN A 153 9.16 -47.54 -12.04
N LEU A 154 9.07 -48.30 -13.12
CA LEU A 154 9.77 -49.59 -13.22
C LEU A 154 11.29 -49.42 -13.14
N ARG A 155 11.85 -48.38 -13.77
CA ARG A 155 13.27 -48.05 -13.69
C ARG A 155 13.68 -47.60 -12.29
N MET A 156 12.85 -46.84 -11.60
CA MET A 156 13.11 -46.43 -10.22
C MET A 156 13.09 -47.62 -9.25
N LEU A 157 12.16 -48.55 -9.41
CA LEU A 157 12.06 -49.78 -8.60
C LEU A 157 13.25 -50.70 -8.80
N ALA A 158 13.81 -50.71 -10.00
CA ALA A 158 14.99 -51.54 -10.33
C ALA A 158 16.33 -50.89 -9.89
N SER A 159 16.33 -49.63 -9.48
CA SER A 159 17.54 -48.91 -9.14
C SER A 159 17.81 -48.86 -7.63
N GLU A 160 19.06 -49.11 -7.26
CA GLU A 160 19.56 -48.94 -5.88
C GLU A 160 20.17 -47.56 -5.63
N SER A 161 20.34 -46.72 -6.67
CA SER A 161 20.91 -45.41 -6.55
C SER A 161 19.89 -44.38 -6.03
N SER A 162 20.18 -43.82 -4.86
CA SER A 162 19.39 -42.73 -4.29
C SER A 162 19.39 -41.48 -5.19
N GLY A 163 20.51 -41.22 -5.89
CA GLY A 163 20.67 -40.13 -6.82
C GLY A 163 19.78 -40.29 -8.05
N PHE A 164 19.74 -41.47 -8.66
CA PHE A 164 18.92 -41.75 -9.82
C PHE A 164 17.42 -41.63 -9.51
N ILE A 165 16.96 -42.12 -8.34
CA ILE A 165 15.57 -42.03 -7.93
C ILE A 165 15.17 -40.55 -7.74
N ALA A 166 15.98 -39.76 -7.03
CA ALA A 166 15.74 -38.34 -6.84
C ALA A 166 15.65 -37.57 -8.17
N ASP A 167 16.58 -37.86 -9.09
CA ASP A 167 16.65 -37.21 -10.40
C ASP A 167 15.47 -37.61 -11.31
N SER A 168 15.02 -38.85 -11.21
CA SER A 168 13.85 -39.36 -11.94
C SER A 168 12.55 -38.71 -11.44
N ILE A 169 12.38 -38.55 -10.13
CA ILE A 169 11.26 -37.79 -9.56
C ILE A 169 11.29 -36.34 -10.03
N ALA A 170 12.42 -35.66 -9.89
CA ALA A 170 12.55 -34.26 -10.30
C ALA A 170 12.24 -34.03 -11.78
N GLN A 171 12.67 -34.97 -12.65
CA GLN A 171 12.42 -34.83 -14.08
C GLN A 171 10.97 -35.07 -14.48
N ASN A 172 10.30 -36.05 -13.85
CA ASN A 172 9.03 -36.61 -14.31
C ASN A 172 7.84 -36.29 -13.40
N SER A 173 7.97 -35.32 -12.48
CA SER A 173 6.87 -34.82 -11.64
C SER A 173 6.60 -33.36 -11.89
N GLY A 174 5.45 -32.87 -11.39
CA GLY A 174 4.98 -31.48 -11.51
C GLY A 174 5.76 -30.45 -10.69
N ILE A 175 6.85 -30.85 -10.00
CA ILE A 175 7.68 -29.97 -9.16
C ILE A 175 8.09 -28.72 -9.91
N ASP A 176 7.99 -27.57 -9.27
CA ASP A 176 8.32 -26.27 -9.83
C ASP A 176 9.79 -26.14 -10.27
N PHE A 177 10.03 -25.37 -11.34
CA PHE A 177 11.36 -25.13 -11.90
C PHE A 177 12.42 -24.68 -10.88
N PRO A 178 12.16 -23.70 -9.97
CA PRO A 178 13.16 -23.28 -8.98
C PRO A 178 13.61 -24.41 -8.05
N ASP A 179 12.71 -25.31 -7.70
CA ASP A 179 13.01 -26.43 -6.82
C ASP A 179 13.73 -27.57 -7.59
N LYS A 180 13.36 -27.81 -8.84
CA LYS A 180 14.14 -28.68 -9.75
C LYS A 180 15.58 -28.20 -9.90
N ALA A 181 15.79 -26.91 -10.09
CA ALA A 181 17.13 -26.32 -10.23
C ALA A 181 17.96 -26.45 -8.92
N LYS A 182 17.33 -26.26 -7.74
CA LYS A 182 17.99 -26.53 -6.45
C LYS A 182 18.37 -28.00 -6.29
N MET A 183 17.51 -28.92 -6.70
CA MET A 183 17.79 -30.37 -6.67
C MET A 183 18.95 -30.72 -7.62
N LEU A 184 19.05 -30.10 -8.79
CA LEU A 184 20.17 -30.31 -9.70
C LEU A 184 21.49 -29.88 -9.06
N CYS A 185 21.48 -28.79 -8.29
CA CYS A 185 22.64 -28.25 -7.58
C CYS A 185 23.05 -29.05 -6.33
N GLN A 186 22.15 -29.89 -5.79
CA GLN A 186 22.44 -30.69 -4.60
C GLN A 186 23.30 -31.93 -4.96
N LEU A 187 24.56 -31.93 -4.57
CA LEU A 187 25.51 -33.00 -4.93
C LEU A 187 25.38 -34.24 -4.04
N ASN A 188 24.93 -34.10 -2.79
CA ASN A 188 24.72 -35.26 -1.90
C ASN A 188 23.45 -36.01 -2.29
N SER A 189 23.59 -37.27 -2.70
CA SER A 189 22.51 -38.12 -3.23
C SER A 189 21.38 -38.40 -2.24
N VAL A 190 21.70 -38.61 -0.95
CA VAL A 190 20.70 -38.87 0.08
C VAL A 190 19.90 -37.63 0.44
N ARG A 191 20.58 -36.47 0.61
CA ARG A 191 19.89 -35.18 0.86
C ARG A 191 19.00 -34.78 -0.32
N ARG A 192 19.46 -35.03 -1.55
CA ARG A 192 18.67 -34.82 -2.76
C ARG A 192 17.42 -35.66 -2.79
N LEU A 193 17.53 -36.96 -2.42
CA LEU A 193 16.39 -37.85 -2.33
C LEU A 193 15.41 -37.43 -1.23
N GLU A 194 15.89 -36.95 -0.09
CA GLU A 194 15.06 -36.41 0.99
C GLU A 194 14.26 -35.21 0.51
N THR A 195 14.92 -34.27 -0.21
CA THR A 195 14.26 -33.10 -0.83
C THR A 195 13.22 -33.55 -1.87
N ALA A 196 13.55 -34.55 -2.71
CA ALA A 196 12.63 -35.11 -3.71
C ALA A 196 11.36 -35.67 -3.07
N VAL A 197 11.50 -36.41 -1.97
CA VAL A 197 10.37 -36.97 -1.23
C VAL A 197 9.49 -35.88 -0.63
N GLN A 198 10.09 -34.86 -0.05
CA GLN A 198 9.33 -33.73 0.52
C GLN A 198 8.53 -33.00 -0.55
N LEU A 199 9.15 -32.68 -1.69
CA LEU A 199 8.50 -31.97 -2.78
C LEU A 199 7.40 -32.83 -3.43
N LEU A 200 7.68 -34.12 -3.65
CA LEU A 200 6.70 -35.03 -4.21
C LEU A 200 5.49 -35.25 -3.28
N ARG A 201 5.71 -35.24 -1.96
CA ARG A 201 4.59 -35.31 -0.99
C ARG A 201 3.69 -34.09 -1.13
N ARG A 202 4.26 -32.90 -1.24
CA ARG A 202 3.52 -31.65 -1.46
C ARG A 202 2.71 -31.70 -2.77
N GLU A 203 3.31 -32.22 -3.82
CA GLU A 203 2.66 -32.37 -5.11
C GLU A 203 1.47 -33.34 -5.06
N VAL A 204 1.63 -34.49 -4.40
CA VAL A 204 0.55 -35.44 -4.16
C VAL A 204 -0.60 -34.84 -3.34
N GLU A 205 -0.29 -34.03 -2.32
CA GLU A 205 -1.32 -33.34 -1.55
C GLU A 205 -2.07 -32.32 -2.42
N MET A 206 -1.38 -31.60 -3.29
CA MET A 206 -1.99 -30.63 -4.21
C MET A 206 -2.94 -31.30 -5.19
N LEU A 207 -2.48 -32.41 -5.85
CA LEU A 207 -3.30 -33.18 -6.78
C LEU A 207 -4.56 -33.79 -6.12
N ARG A 208 -4.45 -34.24 -4.86
CA ARG A 208 -5.62 -34.70 -4.10
C ARG A 208 -6.65 -33.58 -3.87
N LEU A 209 -6.17 -32.40 -3.48
CA LEU A 209 -7.05 -31.25 -3.29
C LEU A 209 -7.71 -30.81 -4.58
N GLU A 210 -6.97 -30.83 -5.69
CA GLU A 210 -7.52 -30.54 -7.02
C GLU A 210 -8.60 -31.56 -7.42
N GLY A 211 -8.35 -32.85 -7.18
CA GLY A 211 -9.32 -33.93 -7.39
C GLY A 211 -10.59 -33.75 -6.56
N ASP A 212 -10.46 -33.45 -5.27
CA ASP A 212 -11.57 -33.21 -4.35
C ASP A 212 -12.42 -31.98 -4.80
N ILE A 213 -11.76 -30.93 -5.31
CA ILE A 213 -12.43 -29.75 -5.84
C ILE A 213 -13.19 -30.09 -7.13
N GLN A 214 -12.55 -30.83 -8.04
CA GLN A 214 -13.19 -31.27 -9.28
C GLN A 214 -14.40 -32.17 -9.02
N GLU A 215 -14.28 -33.12 -8.07
CA GLU A 215 -15.39 -34.01 -7.69
C GLU A 215 -16.56 -33.23 -7.08
N LYS A 216 -16.29 -32.28 -6.18
CA LYS A 216 -17.32 -31.39 -5.63
C LYS A 216 -17.97 -30.53 -6.70
N THR A 217 -17.19 -30.00 -7.64
CA THR A 217 -17.70 -29.21 -8.76
C THR A 217 -18.59 -30.05 -9.67
N ARG A 218 -18.17 -31.29 -9.97
CA ARG A 218 -18.95 -32.25 -10.77
C ARG A 218 -20.26 -32.65 -10.07
N ALA A 219 -20.16 -32.95 -8.78
CA ALA A 219 -21.36 -33.24 -7.98
C ALA A 219 -22.34 -32.07 -7.93
N ALA A 220 -21.84 -30.82 -7.86
CA ALA A 220 -22.67 -29.63 -7.90
C ALA A 220 -23.33 -29.43 -9.29
N ILE A 221 -22.62 -29.75 -10.36
CA ILE A 221 -23.14 -29.71 -11.73
C ILE A 221 -24.22 -30.78 -11.92
N ASP A 222 -23.96 -32.00 -11.49
CA ASP A 222 -24.89 -33.11 -11.55
C ASP A 222 -26.17 -32.84 -10.71
N GLN A 223 -26.00 -32.19 -9.56
CA GLN A 223 -27.14 -31.77 -8.74
C GLN A 223 -27.96 -30.69 -9.41
N ASN A 224 -27.32 -29.69 -10.03
CA ASN A 224 -27.97 -28.64 -10.79
C ASN A 224 -28.72 -29.21 -12.02
N GLN A 225 -28.13 -30.20 -12.72
CA GLN A 225 -28.81 -30.87 -13.82
C GLN A 225 -30.01 -31.70 -13.37
N LYS A 226 -29.90 -32.38 -12.22
CA LYS A 226 -31.06 -33.07 -11.60
C LYS A 226 -32.15 -32.10 -11.18
N ASP A 227 -31.79 -30.99 -10.57
CA ASP A 227 -32.74 -29.95 -10.16
C ASP A 227 -33.41 -29.30 -11.38
N TYR A 228 -32.62 -29.09 -12.46
CA TYR A 228 -33.16 -28.63 -13.73
C TYR A 228 -34.19 -29.63 -14.30
N PHE A 229 -33.82 -30.91 -14.39
CA PHE A 229 -34.70 -31.95 -14.91
C PHE A 229 -35.99 -32.11 -14.07
N LEU A 230 -35.89 -32.06 -12.76
CA LEU A 230 -37.05 -32.08 -11.85
C LEU A 230 -37.91 -30.84 -12.02
N ARG A 231 -37.33 -29.65 -12.24
CA ARG A 231 -38.07 -28.42 -12.53
C ARG A 231 -38.77 -28.47 -13.89
N GLU A 232 -38.12 -29.01 -14.91
CA GLU A 232 -38.78 -29.24 -16.21
C GLU A 232 -39.94 -30.25 -16.12
N GLN A 233 -39.74 -31.34 -15.35
CA GLN A 233 -40.86 -32.26 -15.09
C GLN A 233 -41.99 -31.58 -14.30
N MET A 234 -41.69 -30.78 -13.27
CA MET A 234 -42.68 -30.00 -12.57
C MET A 234 -43.40 -28.99 -13.48
N LYS A 235 -42.68 -28.37 -14.41
CA LYS A 235 -43.22 -27.47 -15.40
C LYS A 235 -44.18 -28.16 -16.36
N ALA A 236 -43.77 -29.30 -16.91
CA ALA A 236 -44.64 -30.12 -17.77
C ALA A 236 -45.90 -30.61 -17.04
N ILE A 237 -45.79 -30.96 -15.77
CA ILE A 237 -46.92 -31.34 -14.92
C ILE A 237 -47.82 -30.13 -14.61
N ARG A 238 -47.28 -28.93 -14.39
CA ARG A 238 -48.05 -27.69 -14.18
C ARG A 238 -48.75 -27.24 -15.47
N GLU A 239 -48.09 -27.32 -16.61
CA GLU A 239 -48.71 -27.06 -17.93
C GLU A 239 -49.87 -28.03 -18.21
N GLU A 240 -49.76 -29.31 -17.83
CA GLU A 240 -50.91 -30.27 -17.92
C GLU A 240 -52.02 -30.05 -16.90
N LEU A 241 -51.68 -29.43 -15.74
CA LEU A 241 -52.65 -29.08 -14.66
C LEU A 241 -53.29 -27.71 -14.86
N GLY A 242 -52.83 -26.89 -15.83
CA GLY A 242 -53.38 -25.57 -16.15
C GLY A 242 -53.09 -24.51 -15.09
N GLU A 243 -51.99 -24.63 -14.34
CA GLU A 243 -51.56 -23.61 -13.37
C GLU A 243 -50.77 -22.47 -14.06
N GLU A 244 -51.38 -21.29 -14.14
CA GLU A 244 -50.92 -20.05 -14.79
C GLU A 244 -49.95 -19.27 -13.90
N ASP A 245 -48.81 -19.82 -13.38
CA ASP A 245 -47.88 -19.10 -12.51
C ASP A 245 -46.85 -18.25 -13.30
N ASP A 246 -46.62 -18.49 -14.60
CA ASP A 246 -45.67 -17.73 -15.41
C ASP A 246 -46.21 -16.38 -15.91
N GLU A 247 -47.54 -16.20 -16.04
CA GLU A 247 -48.12 -14.90 -16.37
C GLU A 247 -48.01 -13.92 -15.20
N ASP A 248 -48.09 -14.37 -13.95
CA ASP A 248 -47.97 -13.56 -12.76
C ASP A 248 -46.55 -12.94 -12.58
N GLU A 249 -45.47 -13.65 -12.96
CA GLU A 249 -44.07 -13.12 -12.88
C GLU A 249 -43.91 -11.90 -13.79
N PHE A 250 -44.26 -12.01 -15.07
CA PHE A 250 -44.13 -10.93 -16.06
C PHE A 250 -45.04 -9.74 -15.77
N ASP A 251 -46.24 -9.99 -15.29
CA ASP A 251 -47.18 -8.95 -14.89
C ASP A 251 -46.67 -8.25 -13.61
N THR A 252 -46.02 -8.99 -12.70
CA THR A 252 -45.36 -8.43 -11.51
C THR A 252 -44.19 -7.52 -11.90
N TYR A 253 -43.32 -7.91 -12.86
CA TYR A 253 -42.29 -7.04 -13.39
C TYR A 253 -42.87 -5.79 -14.05
N ALA A 254 -43.91 -5.93 -14.88
CA ALA A 254 -44.52 -4.81 -15.55
C ALA A 254 -45.18 -3.82 -14.58
N GLN A 255 -45.88 -4.30 -13.57
CA GLN A 255 -46.48 -3.48 -12.51
C GLN A 255 -45.39 -2.79 -11.65
N SER A 256 -44.30 -3.52 -11.32
CA SER A 256 -43.21 -2.97 -10.54
C SER A 256 -42.48 -1.83 -11.31
N ILE A 257 -42.27 -1.99 -12.62
CA ILE A 257 -41.71 -0.94 -13.48
C ILE A 257 -42.62 0.29 -13.56
N GLN A 258 -43.93 0.09 -13.75
CA GLN A 258 -44.89 1.20 -13.76
C GLN A 258 -44.94 1.97 -12.44
N ASN A 259 -44.79 1.26 -11.31
CA ASN A 259 -44.77 1.87 -9.97
C ASN A 259 -43.51 2.69 -9.71
N LEU A 260 -42.47 2.52 -10.48
CA LEU A 260 -41.23 3.34 -10.37
C LEU A 260 -41.44 4.77 -10.91
N HIS A 261 -42.49 5.03 -11.68
CA HIS A 261 -42.80 6.33 -12.29
C HIS A 261 -41.60 6.95 -13.03
N LEU A 262 -40.97 6.17 -13.89
CA LEU A 262 -39.83 6.58 -14.71
C LEU A 262 -40.26 7.48 -15.88
N GLU A 263 -39.27 8.09 -16.55
CA GLU A 263 -39.55 8.79 -17.81
C GLU A 263 -40.14 7.84 -18.86
N ALA A 264 -41.07 8.35 -19.65
CA ALA A 264 -41.84 7.54 -20.62
C ALA A 264 -40.99 6.71 -21.61
N GLU A 265 -39.82 7.23 -22.01
CA GLU A 265 -38.89 6.49 -22.88
C GLU A 265 -38.21 5.33 -22.14
N THR A 266 -37.80 5.55 -20.90
CA THR A 266 -37.16 4.55 -20.06
C THR A 266 -38.12 3.45 -19.65
N GLU A 267 -39.35 3.80 -19.24
CA GLU A 267 -40.43 2.86 -18.94
C GLU A 267 -40.73 1.98 -20.14
N LYS A 268 -40.92 2.59 -21.32
CA LYS A 268 -41.18 1.85 -22.58
C LYS A 268 -40.07 0.90 -22.93
N LYS A 269 -38.80 1.28 -22.70
CA LYS A 269 -37.64 0.41 -22.94
C LYS A 269 -37.64 -0.81 -22.02
N LEU A 270 -37.90 -0.60 -20.73
CA LEU A 270 -37.98 -1.68 -19.75
C LEU A 270 -39.13 -2.62 -19.99
N LEU A 271 -40.34 -2.11 -20.30
CA LEU A 271 -41.49 -2.95 -20.67
C LEU A 271 -41.21 -3.79 -21.91
N LYS A 272 -40.49 -3.25 -22.88
CA LYS A 272 -40.05 -4.02 -24.07
C LYS A 272 -39.05 -5.13 -23.69
N ASP A 273 -38.16 -4.91 -22.70
CA ASP A 273 -37.26 -5.95 -22.22
C ASP A 273 -38.03 -7.04 -21.43
N VAL A 274 -39.11 -6.70 -20.71
CA VAL A 274 -40.04 -7.68 -20.13
C VAL A 274 -40.75 -8.49 -21.23
N GLU A 275 -41.23 -7.85 -22.33
CA GLU A 275 -41.82 -8.56 -23.47
C GLU A 275 -40.80 -9.49 -24.18
N ARG A 276 -39.53 -9.12 -24.18
CA ARG A 276 -38.45 -9.99 -24.68
C ARG A 276 -38.23 -11.17 -23.76
N LEU A 277 -38.24 -10.96 -22.44
CA LEU A 277 -38.13 -12.02 -21.45
C LEU A 277 -39.27 -13.02 -21.57
N LYS A 278 -40.53 -12.56 -21.81
CA LYS A 278 -41.71 -13.40 -22.03
C LYS A 278 -41.58 -14.32 -23.26
N LYS A 279 -40.77 -13.89 -24.24
CA LYS A 279 -40.52 -14.68 -25.49
C LYS A 279 -39.34 -15.65 -25.39
N GLN A 280 -38.52 -15.55 -24.34
CA GLN A 280 -37.37 -16.44 -24.14
C GLN A 280 -37.79 -17.77 -23.50
N PRO A 281 -37.20 -18.89 -23.94
CA PRO A 281 -37.43 -20.17 -23.29
C PRO A 281 -37.03 -20.13 -21.83
N PHE A 282 -37.80 -20.73 -20.96
CA PHE A 282 -37.48 -20.81 -19.54
C PHE A 282 -36.16 -21.53 -19.34
N GLY A 283 -35.26 -20.95 -18.51
CA GLY A 283 -33.93 -21.51 -18.25
C GLY A 283 -32.88 -21.17 -19.30
N SER A 284 -33.21 -20.34 -20.31
CA SER A 284 -32.21 -19.85 -21.26
C SER A 284 -31.21 -18.93 -20.58
N SER A 285 -29.94 -18.99 -20.97
CA SER A 285 -28.89 -18.10 -20.45
C SER A 285 -29.23 -16.63 -20.69
N GLU A 286 -29.87 -16.30 -21.84
CA GLU A 286 -30.31 -14.95 -22.16
C GLU A 286 -31.46 -14.50 -21.26
N GLY A 287 -32.42 -15.39 -20.94
CA GLY A 287 -33.49 -15.13 -19.99
C GLY A 287 -32.97 -14.85 -18.58
N ALA A 288 -31.95 -15.61 -18.14
CA ALA A 288 -31.32 -15.37 -16.84
C ALA A 288 -30.61 -14.00 -16.77
N VAL A 289 -29.93 -13.60 -17.87
CA VAL A 289 -29.29 -12.27 -17.95
C VAL A 289 -30.33 -11.15 -17.91
N LEU A 290 -31.45 -11.32 -18.62
CA LEU A 290 -32.53 -10.32 -18.61
C LEU A 290 -33.24 -10.22 -17.24
N ARG A 291 -33.47 -11.35 -16.55
CA ARG A 291 -34.01 -11.33 -15.17
C ARG A 291 -33.07 -10.58 -14.24
N ASN A 292 -31.79 -10.95 -14.17
CA ASN A 292 -30.81 -10.26 -13.35
C ASN A 292 -30.73 -8.77 -13.65
N TYR A 293 -30.88 -8.38 -14.92
CA TYR A 293 -30.90 -6.97 -15.32
C TYR A 293 -32.14 -6.26 -14.78
N LEU A 294 -33.34 -6.83 -14.95
CA LEU A 294 -34.61 -6.26 -14.46
C LEU A 294 -34.60 -6.18 -12.94
N ASP A 295 -34.14 -7.23 -12.24
CA ASP A 295 -34.00 -7.23 -10.79
C ASP A 295 -33.07 -6.09 -10.34
N THR A 296 -31.91 -5.92 -10.96
CA THR A 296 -30.98 -4.83 -10.66
C THR A 296 -31.62 -3.45 -10.88
N VAL A 297 -32.39 -3.28 -11.94
CA VAL A 297 -33.11 -2.02 -12.22
C VAL A 297 -34.17 -1.75 -11.15
N LEU A 298 -34.92 -2.76 -10.71
CA LEU A 298 -35.96 -2.64 -9.68
C LEU A 298 -35.40 -2.39 -8.28
N GLU A 299 -34.18 -2.87 -8.00
CA GLU A 299 -33.48 -2.62 -6.73
C GLU A 299 -32.98 -1.18 -6.58
N LEU A 300 -32.86 -0.44 -7.68
CA LEU A 300 -32.37 0.93 -7.65
C LEU A 300 -33.41 1.88 -7.04
N PRO A 301 -32.98 2.86 -6.26
CA PRO A 301 -33.90 3.78 -5.57
C PRO A 301 -34.31 4.96 -6.47
N TRP A 302 -35.03 4.72 -7.54
CA TRP A 302 -35.39 5.72 -8.56
C TRP A 302 -36.03 7.00 -8.02
N ASN A 303 -37.03 6.89 -7.18
CA ASN A 303 -37.80 8.04 -6.64
C ASN A 303 -37.84 8.03 -5.10
N VAL A 304 -36.99 7.22 -4.46
CA VAL A 304 -36.98 7.09 -3.01
C VAL A 304 -36.08 8.13 -2.39
N LYS A 305 -36.60 9.24 -1.90
CA LYS A 305 -35.84 10.30 -1.21
C LYS A 305 -35.91 10.15 0.30
N THR A 306 -34.79 10.30 0.98
CA THR A 306 -34.76 10.51 2.43
C THR A 306 -35.14 11.96 2.73
N LYS A 307 -35.95 12.16 3.79
CA LYS A 307 -36.29 13.51 4.22
C LYS A 307 -35.02 14.19 4.78
N GLU A 308 -34.48 15.08 4.00
CA GLU A 308 -33.29 15.84 4.38
C GLU A 308 -33.59 16.78 5.56
N ARG A 309 -32.66 16.91 6.47
CA ARG A 309 -32.66 17.83 7.56
C ARG A 309 -31.55 18.85 7.37
N VAL A 310 -31.89 20.02 6.89
CA VAL A 310 -30.98 21.13 6.74
C VAL A 310 -31.19 22.08 7.91
N ASP A 311 -30.35 21.94 8.95
CA ASP A 311 -30.38 22.73 10.19
C ASP A 311 -28.93 22.87 10.68
N VAL A 312 -28.35 24.06 10.45
CA VAL A 312 -26.97 24.40 10.81
C VAL A 312 -26.71 24.22 12.31
N ALA A 313 -27.67 24.58 13.18
CA ALA A 313 -27.50 24.49 14.63
C ALA A 313 -27.46 23.01 15.11
N ALA A 314 -28.32 22.17 14.52
CA ALA A 314 -28.30 20.73 14.81
C ALA A 314 -27.04 20.06 14.24
N ALA A 315 -26.61 20.42 13.02
CA ALA A 315 -25.40 19.93 12.41
C ALA A 315 -24.16 20.28 13.26
N ARG A 316 -24.07 21.51 13.76
CA ARG A 316 -23.00 21.95 14.67
C ARG A 316 -22.92 21.02 15.90
N LYS A 317 -24.04 20.77 16.56
CA LYS A 317 -24.10 19.90 17.75
C LYS A 317 -23.64 18.47 17.46
N ILE A 318 -23.99 17.93 16.30
CA ILE A 318 -23.59 16.58 15.88
C ILE A 318 -22.08 16.54 15.62
N LEU A 319 -21.54 17.51 14.88
CA LEU A 319 -20.12 17.59 14.57
C LEU A 319 -19.25 17.82 15.83
N GLU A 320 -19.73 18.65 16.78
CA GLU A 320 -19.05 18.89 18.05
C GLU A 320 -19.08 17.66 18.96
N HIS A 321 -20.19 16.93 18.97
CA HIS A 321 -20.31 15.70 19.74
C HIS A 321 -19.42 14.56 19.20
N ASP A 322 -19.30 14.44 17.88
CA ASP A 322 -18.63 13.31 17.24
C ASP A 322 -17.13 13.52 17.06
N HIS A 323 -16.69 14.77 16.96
CA HIS A 323 -15.30 15.11 16.65
C HIS A 323 -14.77 16.19 17.60
N PHE A 324 -13.67 15.89 18.25
CA PHE A 324 -12.94 16.88 19.04
C PHE A 324 -12.03 17.70 18.11
N GLY A 325 -11.89 18.99 18.34
CA GLY A 325 -11.06 19.90 17.52
C GLY A 325 -11.65 20.08 16.10
N LEU A 326 -10.76 20.26 15.12
CA LEU A 326 -11.10 20.45 13.70
C LEU A 326 -12.04 21.66 13.43
N GLU A 327 -11.86 22.75 14.19
CA GLU A 327 -12.78 23.90 14.15
C GLU A 327 -12.96 24.47 12.74
N LYS A 328 -11.86 24.73 12.01
CA LYS A 328 -11.90 25.24 10.62
C LYS A 328 -12.64 24.27 9.67
N VAL A 329 -12.44 22.96 9.85
CA VAL A 329 -13.10 21.92 9.04
C VAL A 329 -14.61 21.90 9.31
N LYS A 330 -14.98 21.93 10.59
CA LYS A 330 -16.39 21.99 11.00
C LYS A 330 -17.08 23.25 10.49
N GLU A 331 -16.41 24.40 10.59
CA GLU A 331 -16.93 25.67 10.12
C GLU A 331 -17.19 25.64 8.61
N ARG A 332 -16.23 25.10 7.83
CA ARG A 332 -16.40 24.98 6.38
C ARG A 332 -17.54 24.03 6.00
N ILE A 333 -17.69 22.91 6.72
CA ILE A 333 -18.81 21.99 6.53
C ILE A 333 -20.15 22.70 6.86
N LEU A 334 -20.20 23.49 7.94
CA LEU A 334 -21.39 24.23 8.31
C LEU A 334 -21.74 25.34 7.32
N GLU A 335 -20.75 26.00 6.70
CA GLU A 335 -20.96 26.95 5.60
C GLU A 335 -21.61 26.24 4.40
N THR A 336 -21.11 25.05 4.01
CA THR A 336 -21.69 24.25 2.92
C THR A 336 -23.16 23.88 3.22
N ILE A 337 -23.45 23.50 4.47
CA ILE A 337 -24.82 23.18 4.90
C ILE A 337 -25.71 24.44 4.87
N ALA A 338 -25.16 25.58 5.29
CA ALA A 338 -25.90 26.84 5.26
C ALA A 338 -26.23 27.32 3.83
N VAL A 339 -25.30 27.17 2.89
CA VAL A 339 -25.55 27.45 1.47
C VAL A 339 -26.71 26.59 0.95
N ARG A 340 -26.72 25.30 1.33
CA ARG A 340 -27.77 24.35 0.94
C ARG A 340 -29.14 24.72 1.57
N GLU A 341 -29.15 25.25 2.79
CA GLU A 341 -30.36 25.76 3.44
C GLU A 341 -30.95 26.98 2.70
N MET A 342 -30.05 27.88 2.28
CA MET A 342 -30.46 29.12 1.62
C MET A 342 -30.81 28.97 0.14
N ALA A 343 -30.15 28.02 -0.54
CA ALA A 343 -30.29 27.78 -1.98
C ALA A 343 -30.50 26.29 -2.30
N PRO A 344 -31.65 25.68 -1.94
CA PRO A 344 -31.89 24.26 -2.12
C PRO A 344 -31.86 23.79 -3.59
N GLN A 345 -32.01 24.70 -4.54
CA GLN A 345 -32.02 24.43 -5.97
C GLN A 345 -30.62 24.34 -6.57
N MET A 346 -29.60 24.79 -5.84
CA MET A 346 -28.24 24.66 -6.34
C MET A 346 -27.75 23.21 -6.22
N PRO A 347 -27.00 22.72 -7.22
CA PRO A 347 -26.39 21.39 -7.13
C PRO A 347 -25.45 21.34 -5.91
N PRO A 348 -25.39 20.19 -5.20
CA PRO A 348 -24.52 20.04 -4.04
C PRO A 348 -23.05 20.23 -4.43
N GLN A 349 -22.31 20.95 -3.60
CA GLN A 349 -20.88 21.07 -3.75
C GLN A 349 -20.19 19.74 -3.42
N ILE A 350 -19.15 19.40 -4.17
CA ILE A 350 -18.36 18.20 -3.95
C ILE A 350 -17.27 18.55 -2.92
N LEU A 351 -17.29 17.88 -1.78
CA LEU A 351 -16.33 18.10 -0.72
C LEU A 351 -15.15 17.13 -0.85
N CYS A 352 -13.92 17.65 -0.87
CA CYS A 352 -12.71 16.84 -0.87
C CYS A 352 -11.97 16.98 0.47
N LEU A 353 -11.99 15.93 1.28
CA LEU A 353 -11.33 15.90 2.58
C LEU A 353 -9.90 15.38 2.41
N VAL A 354 -8.91 16.24 2.58
CA VAL A 354 -7.50 15.92 2.37
C VAL A 354 -6.73 15.95 3.68
N GLY A 355 -5.84 15.01 3.88
CA GLY A 355 -4.96 14.98 5.05
C GLY A 355 -4.38 13.60 5.34
N PRO A 356 -3.48 13.50 6.30
CA PRO A 356 -2.78 12.25 6.61
C PRO A 356 -3.74 11.13 7.05
N PRO A 357 -3.30 9.88 7.01
CA PRO A 357 -4.13 8.76 7.43
C PRO A 357 -4.47 8.82 8.92
N GLY A 358 -5.71 8.47 9.27
CA GLY A 358 -6.17 8.39 10.66
C GLY A 358 -6.63 9.71 11.30
N VAL A 359 -6.71 10.81 10.54
CA VAL A 359 -7.24 12.10 11.05
C VAL A 359 -8.78 12.18 11.05
N GLY A 360 -9.48 11.12 10.65
CA GLY A 360 -10.94 11.07 10.77
C GLY A 360 -11.71 11.46 9.51
N LYS A 361 -11.09 11.52 8.32
CA LYS A 361 -11.75 11.86 7.03
C LYS A 361 -13.04 11.07 6.81
N THR A 362 -12.97 9.76 6.87
CA THR A 362 -14.15 8.88 6.72
C THR A 362 -15.17 9.07 7.86
N SER A 363 -14.71 9.28 9.09
CA SER A 363 -15.59 9.48 10.25
C SER A 363 -16.40 10.77 10.14
N ILE A 364 -15.78 11.86 9.70
CA ILE A 364 -16.46 13.16 9.55
C ILE A 364 -17.48 13.10 8.41
N SER A 365 -17.20 12.32 7.33
CA SER A 365 -18.18 12.08 6.26
C SER A 365 -19.45 11.39 6.78
N TYR A 366 -19.31 10.42 7.69
CA TYR A 366 -20.46 9.81 8.37
C TYR A 366 -21.24 10.81 9.22
N SER A 367 -20.55 11.73 9.90
CA SER A 367 -21.22 12.75 10.72
C SER A 367 -21.93 13.80 9.86
N ILE A 368 -21.39 14.13 8.68
CA ILE A 368 -22.08 14.98 7.69
C ILE A 368 -23.37 14.31 7.22
N ALA A 369 -23.30 13.04 6.80
CA ALA A 369 -24.48 12.29 6.36
C ALA A 369 -25.56 12.22 7.46
N ARG A 370 -25.14 11.97 8.71
CA ARG A 370 -26.03 11.93 9.86
C ARG A 370 -26.64 13.30 10.18
N SER A 371 -25.88 14.38 10.05
CA SER A 371 -26.37 15.76 10.28
C SER A 371 -27.44 16.16 9.29
N LEU A 372 -27.32 15.73 8.05
CA LEU A 372 -28.28 15.96 6.98
C LEU A 372 -29.43 14.94 6.96
N ASN A 373 -29.40 13.91 7.84
CA ASN A 373 -30.32 12.78 7.83
C ASN A 373 -30.37 12.06 6.46
N ARG A 374 -29.24 11.99 5.76
CA ARG A 374 -29.08 11.27 4.50
C ARG A 374 -28.48 9.89 4.75
N LYS A 375 -28.88 8.92 3.94
CA LYS A 375 -28.21 7.63 3.92
C LYS A 375 -26.82 7.77 3.31
N MET A 376 -25.93 6.85 3.61
CA MET A 376 -24.56 6.94 3.12
C MET A 376 -24.10 5.58 2.59
N ALA A 377 -23.40 5.61 1.45
CA ALA A 377 -22.63 4.48 0.95
C ALA A 377 -21.17 4.90 0.70
N ARG A 378 -20.27 3.93 0.78
CA ARG A 378 -18.82 4.15 0.60
C ARG A 378 -18.32 3.34 -0.58
N ILE A 379 -17.57 3.99 -1.45
CA ILE A 379 -16.86 3.40 -2.59
C ILE A 379 -15.37 3.59 -2.35
N SER A 380 -14.61 2.51 -2.29
CA SER A 380 -13.14 2.59 -2.26
C SER A 380 -12.64 2.69 -3.69
N LEU A 381 -11.93 3.78 -4.00
CA LEU A 381 -11.32 4.01 -5.31
C LEU A 381 -9.87 3.47 -5.39
N GLY A 382 -9.27 3.15 -4.24
CA GLY A 382 -7.92 2.60 -4.19
C GLY A 382 -7.83 1.25 -4.87
N GLY A 383 -6.96 1.15 -5.90
CA GLY A 383 -6.77 -0.07 -6.68
C GLY A 383 -7.73 -0.25 -7.86
N ILE A 384 -8.52 0.76 -8.20
CA ILE A 384 -9.30 0.80 -9.44
C ILE A 384 -8.38 1.23 -10.58
N HIS A 385 -8.35 0.44 -11.65
CA HIS A 385 -7.54 0.68 -12.85
C HIS A 385 -8.38 0.68 -14.13
N ASP A 386 -9.63 0.15 -14.08
CA ASP A 386 -10.52 0.04 -15.21
C ASP A 386 -11.73 0.98 -15.06
N GLU A 387 -12.06 1.71 -16.13
CA GLU A 387 -13.27 2.54 -16.21
C GLU A 387 -14.54 1.72 -15.97
N ALA A 388 -14.54 0.46 -16.37
CA ALA A 388 -15.66 -0.46 -16.22
C ALA A 388 -16.00 -0.76 -14.74
N ASP A 389 -15.04 -0.62 -13.80
CA ASP A 389 -15.33 -0.71 -12.37
C ASP A 389 -16.30 0.40 -11.92
N ILE A 390 -16.21 1.60 -12.52
CA ILE A 390 -17.05 2.76 -12.17
C ILE A 390 -18.36 2.74 -12.94
N ARG A 391 -18.28 2.51 -14.27
CA ARG A 391 -19.42 2.59 -15.20
C ARG A 391 -20.12 1.27 -15.48
N GLY A 392 -19.60 0.14 -14.96
CA GLY A 392 -20.13 -1.19 -15.22
C GLY A 392 -19.73 -1.78 -16.56
N HIS A 393 -20.02 -3.06 -16.73
CA HIS A 393 -19.79 -3.80 -17.97
C HIS A 393 -21.08 -3.89 -18.78
N ARG A 394 -21.00 -3.87 -20.12
CA ARG A 394 -22.17 -4.02 -20.97
C ARG A 394 -22.90 -5.33 -20.68
N LYS A 395 -24.22 -5.27 -20.49
CA LYS A 395 -25.09 -6.41 -20.12
C LYS A 395 -25.04 -7.65 -21.05
N THR A 396 -24.44 -7.49 -22.23
CA THR A 396 -24.27 -8.58 -23.20
C THR A 396 -23.16 -9.57 -22.84
N TYR A 397 -22.30 -9.25 -21.90
CA TYR A 397 -21.24 -10.15 -21.46
C TYR A 397 -21.70 -11.06 -20.34
N VAL A 398 -21.28 -12.32 -20.36
CA VAL A 398 -21.54 -13.25 -19.26
C VAL A 398 -20.78 -12.77 -18.02
N GLY A 399 -21.49 -12.57 -16.90
CA GLY A 399 -20.91 -12.03 -15.69
C GLY A 399 -20.85 -10.50 -15.62
N ALA A 400 -21.54 -9.79 -16.56
CA ALA A 400 -21.65 -8.34 -16.49
C ALA A 400 -22.32 -7.90 -15.19
N MET A 401 -21.82 -6.80 -14.62
CA MET A 401 -22.30 -6.21 -13.38
C MET A 401 -22.43 -4.69 -13.53
N PRO A 402 -23.36 -4.04 -12.80
CA PRO A 402 -23.42 -2.59 -12.72
C PRO A 402 -22.13 -2.01 -12.11
N GLY A 403 -21.83 -0.78 -12.44
CA GLY A 403 -20.70 -0.05 -11.88
C GLY A 403 -20.84 0.18 -10.38
N ARG A 404 -19.73 0.51 -9.75
CA ARG A 404 -19.69 0.74 -8.28
C ARG A 404 -20.56 1.91 -7.85
N ILE A 405 -20.78 2.90 -8.71
CA ILE A 405 -21.71 4.01 -8.43
C ILE A 405 -23.13 3.48 -8.27
N MET A 406 -23.62 2.70 -9.22
CA MET A 406 -24.96 2.13 -9.17
C MET A 406 -25.12 1.14 -8.02
N THR A 407 -24.11 0.29 -7.79
CA THR A 407 -24.08 -0.61 -6.63
C THR A 407 -24.18 0.16 -5.31
N ALA A 408 -23.49 1.29 -5.18
CA ALA A 408 -23.56 2.13 -3.99
C ALA A 408 -24.94 2.81 -3.84
N MET A 409 -25.58 3.18 -4.95
CA MET A 409 -26.93 3.72 -4.93
C MET A 409 -27.95 2.68 -4.40
N THR A 410 -27.84 1.43 -4.87
CA THR A 410 -28.66 0.30 -4.34
C THR A 410 -28.41 0.10 -2.85
N GLN A 411 -27.15 0.07 -2.40
CA GLN A 411 -26.80 -0.07 -0.97
C GLN A 411 -27.36 1.07 -0.11
N ALA A 412 -27.32 2.29 -0.62
CA ALA A 412 -27.88 3.44 0.06
C ALA A 412 -29.42 3.37 0.13
N GLY A 413 -30.09 2.82 -0.89
CA GLY A 413 -31.54 2.70 -0.98
C GLY A 413 -32.24 4.05 -0.90
N SER A 414 -31.66 5.11 -1.48
CA SER A 414 -32.25 6.43 -1.68
C SER A 414 -31.55 7.13 -2.84
N CYS A 415 -32.24 7.98 -3.59
CA CYS A 415 -31.66 8.73 -4.70
C CYS A 415 -30.92 10.01 -4.28
N ASN A 416 -31.02 10.41 -3.00
CA ASN A 416 -30.30 11.55 -2.44
C ASN A 416 -29.32 11.16 -1.31
N PRO A 417 -28.47 10.12 -1.47
CA PRO A 417 -27.53 9.72 -0.44
C PRO A 417 -26.33 10.66 -0.36
N VAL A 418 -25.47 10.38 0.64
CA VAL A 418 -24.07 10.82 0.63
C VAL A 418 -23.24 9.67 0.08
N LEU A 419 -22.55 9.89 -1.02
CA LEU A 419 -21.58 8.93 -1.56
C LEU A 419 -20.16 9.34 -1.20
N LEU A 420 -19.50 8.49 -0.41
CA LEU A 420 -18.10 8.68 -0.05
C LEU A 420 -17.21 7.95 -1.04
N LEU A 421 -16.47 8.71 -1.83
CA LEU A 421 -15.43 8.24 -2.74
C LEU A 421 -14.10 8.27 -2.01
N ASP A 422 -13.69 7.13 -1.45
CA ASP A 422 -12.54 7.04 -0.55
C ASP A 422 -11.25 6.74 -1.31
N GLU A 423 -10.15 7.40 -0.96
CA GLU A 423 -8.81 7.25 -1.53
C GLU A 423 -8.73 7.61 -3.03
N ILE A 424 -9.24 8.78 -3.43
CA ILE A 424 -9.19 9.27 -4.82
C ILE A 424 -7.75 9.52 -5.30
N ASP A 425 -6.81 9.76 -4.40
CA ASP A 425 -5.38 9.92 -4.64
C ASP A 425 -4.68 8.61 -5.10
N LYS A 426 -5.37 7.47 -4.99
CA LYS A 426 -4.87 6.16 -5.38
C LYS A 426 -5.49 5.61 -6.66
N LEU A 427 -6.15 6.45 -7.44
CA LEU A 427 -6.61 6.09 -8.78
C LEU A 427 -5.41 5.82 -9.67
N GLY A 428 -5.37 4.64 -10.28
CA GLY A 428 -4.38 4.29 -11.29
C GLY A 428 -4.92 4.58 -12.70
N SER A 429 -4.04 4.94 -13.63
CA SER A 429 -4.36 4.97 -15.06
C SER A 429 -3.54 3.88 -15.74
N ASP A 430 -4.21 2.92 -16.37
CA ASP A 430 -3.59 1.86 -17.14
C ASP A 430 -4.04 1.93 -18.62
N TYR A 431 -3.39 1.13 -19.48
CA TYR A 431 -3.74 0.97 -20.90
C TYR A 431 -5.21 0.51 -21.17
N ARG A 432 -5.95 0.13 -20.12
CA ARG A 432 -7.30 -0.43 -20.22
C ARG A 432 -8.43 0.59 -20.02
N GLY A 433 -8.12 1.80 -19.60
CA GLY A 433 -9.11 2.84 -19.39
C GLY A 433 -8.63 3.95 -18.46
N ASP A 434 -9.38 5.04 -18.40
CA ASP A 434 -9.13 6.16 -17.48
C ASP A 434 -10.30 6.30 -16.50
N PRO A 435 -10.20 5.72 -15.29
CA PRO A 435 -11.21 5.88 -14.25
C PRO A 435 -11.48 7.34 -13.88
N SER A 436 -10.49 8.23 -14.08
CA SER A 436 -10.66 9.66 -13.80
C SER A 436 -11.65 10.31 -14.76
N ALA A 437 -11.65 9.88 -16.02
CA ALA A 437 -12.62 10.36 -17.02
C ALA A 437 -14.05 9.95 -16.65
N ALA A 438 -14.25 8.71 -16.18
CA ALA A 438 -15.55 8.25 -15.69
C ALA A 438 -16.03 9.06 -14.48
N LEU A 439 -15.13 9.37 -13.55
CA LEU A 439 -15.46 10.18 -12.38
C LEU A 439 -15.77 11.63 -12.74
N LEU A 440 -15.14 12.19 -13.79
CA LEU A 440 -15.45 13.54 -14.26
C LEU A 440 -16.92 13.67 -14.68
N GLU A 441 -17.50 12.66 -15.35
CA GLU A 441 -18.92 12.67 -15.70
C GLU A 441 -19.83 12.54 -14.47
N VAL A 442 -19.48 11.65 -13.53
CA VAL A 442 -20.23 11.46 -12.28
C VAL A 442 -20.25 12.72 -11.42
N LEU A 443 -19.12 13.42 -11.37
CA LEU A 443 -18.92 14.60 -10.52
C LEU A 443 -19.26 15.93 -11.21
N ASP A 444 -19.62 15.90 -12.48
CA ASP A 444 -20.03 17.10 -13.22
C ASP A 444 -21.50 17.39 -13.01
N ALA A 445 -21.83 18.48 -12.33
CA ALA A 445 -23.21 18.87 -12.05
C ALA A 445 -24.05 19.14 -13.32
N GLU A 446 -23.41 19.42 -14.46
CA GLU A 446 -24.11 19.64 -15.73
C GLU A 446 -24.44 18.32 -16.46
N GLN A 447 -23.72 17.23 -16.15
CA GLN A 447 -23.84 15.94 -16.84
C GLN A 447 -24.43 14.83 -15.98
N ASN A 448 -24.29 14.90 -14.64
CA ASN A 448 -24.67 13.84 -13.72
C ASN A 448 -26.19 13.59 -13.61
N HIS A 449 -27.02 14.49 -14.13
CA HIS A 449 -28.48 14.28 -14.19
C HIS A 449 -28.89 13.20 -15.21
N ASP A 450 -28.06 12.93 -16.24
CA ASP A 450 -28.27 11.90 -17.27
C ASP A 450 -27.12 10.86 -17.22
N TYR A 451 -26.70 10.48 -16.03
CA TYR A 451 -25.63 9.48 -15.87
C TYR A 451 -26.07 8.12 -16.41
N ARG A 452 -25.23 7.50 -17.25
CA ARG A 452 -25.52 6.21 -17.88
C ARG A 452 -24.47 5.18 -17.52
N ASP A 453 -24.86 4.24 -16.69
CA ASP A 453 -24.07 3.04 -16.46
C ASP A 453 -24.13 2.11 -17.68
N HIS A 454 -23.01 1.48 -18.04
CA HIS A 454 -22.95 0.61 -19.23
C HIS A 454 -23.78 -0.68 -19.09
N TYR A 455 -24.01 -1.13 -17.82
CA TYR A 455 -24.88 -2.28 -17.57
C TYR A 455 -26.35 -1.91 -17.69
N LEU A 456 -26.72 -0.77 -17.12
CA LEU A 456 -28.11 -0.32 -17.12
C LEU A 456 -28.56 0.24 -18.47
N GLU A 457 -27.68 0.98 -19.17
CA GLU A 457 -27.95 1.69 -20.42
C GLU A 457 -29.20 2.60 -20.39
N ILE A 458 -29.67 2.96 -19.21
CA ILE A 458 -30.77 3.88 -18.96
C ILE A 458 -30.25 5.04 -18.10
N PRO A 459 -30.77 6.27 -18.28
CA PRO A 459 -30.31 7.41 -17.52
C PRO A 459 -30.73 7.27 -16.05
N PHE A 460 -29.80 7.64 -15.15
CA PHE A 460 -30.07 7.74 -13.71
C PHE A 460 -29.62 9.11 -13.20
N ASP A 461 -30.51 9.81 -12.50
CA ASP A 461 -30.24 11.15 -12.00
C ASP A 461 -29.42 11.10 -10.70
N LEU A 462 -28.18 11.62 -10.75
CA LEU A 462 -27.26 11.76 -9.63
C LEU A 462 -27.20 13.20 -9.08
N SER A 463 -27.99 14.13 -9.58
CA SER A 463 -27.94 15.55 -9.23
C SER A 463 -28.22 15.85 -7.75
N ASP A 464 -29.01 15.00 -7.08
CA ASP A 464 -29.31 15.11 -5.66
C ASP A 464 -28.29 14.42 -4.74
N VAL A 465 -27.31 13.71 -5.32
CA VAL A 465 -26.27 13.00 -4.56
C VAL A 465 -25.24 13.98 -4.01
N LEU A 466 -24.95 13.88 -2.71
CA LEU A 466 -23.83 14.62 -2.11
C LEU A 466 -22.58 13.78 -2.20
N PHE A 467 -21.65 14.17 -3.05
CA PHE A 467 -20.37 13.51 -3.17
C PHE A 467 -19.36 14.05 -2.16
N ILE A 468 -18.74 13.15 -1.42
CA ILE A 468 -17.60 13.46 -0.55
C ILE A 468 -16.43 12.60 -1.01
N THR A 469 -15.30 13.21 -1.29
CA THR A 469 -14.08 12.50 -1.67
C THR A 469 -13.07 12.56 -0.53
N THR A 470 -12.18 11.57 -0.44
CA THR A 470 -11.04 11.62 0.48
C THR A 470 -9.75 11.38 -0.25
N ALA A 471 -8.70 12.11 0.15
CA ALA A 471 -7.34 11.94 -0.33
C ALA A 471 -6.34 12.05 0.82
N ASN A 472 -5.18 11.42 0.68
CA ASN A 472 -4.07 11.67 1.60
C ASN A 472 -3.22 12.84 1.13
N THR A 473 -3.00 12.96 -0.19
CA THR A 473 -2.30 14.06 -0.85
C THR A 473 -3.09 14.51 -2.08
N LEU A 474 -2.83 15.74 -2.55
CA LEU A 474 -3.44 16.26 -3.78
C LEU A 474 -2.57 16.04 -5.01
N ASP A 475 -1.29 15.69 -4.82
CA ASP A 475 -0.28 15.66 -5.88
C ASP A 475 -0.60 14.67 -7.00
N THR A 476 -1.26 13.56 -6.64
CA THR A 476 -1.63 12.49 -7.57
C THR A 476 -3.04 12.63 -8.15
N VAL A 477 -3.84 13.56 -7.61
CA VAL A 477 -5.22 13.78 -8.09
C VAL A 477 -5.21 14.64 -9.35
N PRO A 478 -5.84 14.22 -10.46
CA PRO A 478 -5.91 15.01 -11.68
C PRO A 478 -6.55 16.39 -11.48
N ARG A 479 -5.91 17.43 -12.02
CA ARG A 479 -6.39 18.82 -11.89
C ARG A 479 -7.85 19.02 -12.29
N PRO A 480 -8.36 18.43 -13.40
CA PRO A 480 -9.77 18.60 -13.77
C PRO A 480 -10.77 18.09 -12.71
N LEU A 481 -10.39 17.12 -11.90
CA LEU A 481 -11.18 16.66 -10.76
C LEU A 481 -11.11 17.67 -9.60
N LEU A 482 -9.90 18.19 -9.31
CA LEU A 482 -9.71 19.17 -8.24
C LEU A 482 -10.47 20.47 -8.48
N ASP A 483 -10.53 20.91 -9.74
CA ASP A 483 -11.24 22.16 -10.13
C ASP A 483 -12.75 22.09 -9.84
N ARG A 484 -13.32 20.88 -9.68
CA ARG A 484 -14.73 20.63 -9.35
C ARG A 484 -15.00 20.44 -7.87
N MET A 485 -13.93 20.33 -7.06
CA MET A 485 -14.03 19.97 -5.65
C MET A 485 -13.69 21.13 -4.75
N GLU A 486 -14.42 21.25 -3.67
CA GLU A 486 -14.02 22.12 -2.57
C GLU A 486 -13.08 21.37 -1.63
N VAL A 487 -11.82 21.77 -1.61
CA VAL A 487 -10.78 21.12 -0.81
C VAL A 487 -10.82 21.61 0.63
N ILE A 488 -10.97 20.65 1.56
CA ILE A 488 -10.93 20.91 3.00
C ILE A 488 -9.77 20.12 3.59
N GLU A 489 -8.75 20.82 4.08
CA GLU A 489 -7.56 20.21 4.65
C GLU A 489 -7.75 19.83 6.12
N LEU A 490 -7.52 18.56 6.45
CA LEU A 490 -7.48 18.05 7.81
C LEU A 490 -6.02 17.94 8.26
N GLY A 491 -5.62 18.80 9.18
CA GLY A 491 -4.27 18.77 9.75
C GLY A 491 -4.05 17.61 10.72
N SER A 492 -2.79 17.45 11.14
CA SER A 492 -2.39 16.50 12.19
C SER A 492 -2.96 16.91 13.54
N TYR A 493 -3.27 15.93 14.40
CA TYR A 493 -3.68 16.19 15.78
C TYR A 493 -2.50 16.46 16.70
N THR A 494 -2.67 17.41 17.63
CA THR A 494 -1.79 17.61 18.76
C THR A 494 -1.90 16.45 19.76
N ASP A 495 -0.91 16.27 20.61
CA ASP A 495 -0.94 15.22 21.64
C ASP A 495 -2.10 15.43 22.62
N GLU A 496 -2.49 16.69 22.88
CA GLU A 496 -3.65 16.99 23.73
C GLU A 496 -4.98 16.67 23.00
N GLU A 497 -5.09 16.99 21.71
CA GLU A 497 -6.24 16.58 20.91
C GLU A 497 -6.35 15.04 20.83
N LYS A 498 -5.23 14.33 20.62
CA LYS A 498 -5.19 12.86 20.65
C LYS A 498 -5.63 12.31 21.99
N PHE A 499 -5.21 12.94 23.11
CA PHE A 499 -5.62 12.57 24.46
C PHE A 499 -7.14 12.71 24.64
N MET A 500 -7.72 13.84 24.24
CA MET A 500 -9.18 14.05 24.33
C MET A 500 -9.93 13.09 23.43
N ILE A 501 -9.50 12.91 22.19
CA ILE A 501 -10.11 11.95 21.24
C ILE A 501 -10.02 10.51 21.80
N ALA A 502 -8.90 10.13 22.40
CA ALA A 502 -8.74 8.83 23.03
C ALA A 502 -9.74 8.61 24.15
N LYS A 503 -9.88 9.60 25.05
CA LYS A 503 -10.71 9.54 26.26
C LYS A 503 -12.19 9.52 25.92
N ASP A 504 -12.63 10.40 25.01
CA ASP A 504 -14.04 10.65 24.74
C ASP A 504 -14.62 9.74 23.65
N HIS A 505 -13.77 9.31 22.68
CA HIS A 505 -14.25 8.56 21.51
C HIS A 505 -13.61 7.17 21.37
N LEU A 506 -12.27 7.03 21.39
CA LEU A 506 -11.61 5.76 21.06
C LEU A 506 -11.81 4.71 22.14
N ILE A 507 -11.55 5.05 23.40
CA ILE A 507 -11.69 4.10 24.52
C ILE A 507 -13.13 3.60 24.66
N PRO A 508 -14.17 4.47 24.70
CA PRO A 508 -15.55 4.01 24.72
C PRO A 508 -15.94 3.12 23.53
N LYS A 509 -15.45 3.46 22.34
CA LYS A 509 -15.68 2.67 21.11
C LYS A 509 -15.04 1.29 21.23
N GLN A 510 -13.77 1.20 21.70
CA GLN A 510 -13.08 -0.06 21.86
C GLN A 510 -13.68 -0.93 22.97
N LEU A 511 -14.07 -0.35 24.10
CA LEU A 511 -14.79 -1.06 25.15
C LEU A 511 -16.10 -1.70 24.61
N LYS A 512 -16.90 -0.93 23.86
CA LYS A 512 -18.12 -1.44 23.24
C LYS A 512 -17.83 -2.57 22.24
N LYS A 513 -16.79 -2.42 21.43
CA LYS A 513 -16.40 -3.41 20.41
C LYS A 513 -15.97 -4.75 21.01
N HIS A 514 -15.31 -4.72 22.18
CA HIS A 514 -14.83 -5.90 22.89
C HIS A 514 -15.81 -6.40 23.99
N GLY A 515 -16.98 -5.79 24.13
CA GLY A 515 -17.98 -6.20 25.13
C GLY A 515 -17.62 -5.82 26.57
N LEU A 516 -16.60 -5.00 26.78
CA LEU A 516 -16.16 -4.57 28.10
C LEU A 516 -17.01 -3.41 28.64
N LYS A 517 -17.29 -3.45 29.94
CA LYS A 517 -17.97 -2.35 30.64
C LYS A 517 -16.92 -1.41 31.29
N LYS A 518 -17.25 -0.12 31.41
CA LYS A 518 -16.40 0.87 32.12
C LYS A 518 -16.07 0.47 33.59
N ALA A 519 -16.89 -0.40 34.17
CA ALA A 519 -16.62 -0.95 35.50
C ALA A 519 -15.51 -2.01 35.53
N GLN A 520 -15.25 -2.71 34.41
CA GLN A 520 -14.30 -3.81 34.31
C GLN A 520 -12.90 -3.30 33.94
N LEU A 521 -12.79 -2.34 33.00
CA LEU A 521 -11.51 -1.76 32.58
C LEU A 521 -11.51 -0.25 32.79
N ARG A 522 -10.47 0.25 33.45
CA ARG A 522 -10.15 1.68 33.57
C ARG A 522 -8.75 1.94 33.05
N ILE A 523 -8.63 2.81 32.08
CA ILE A 523 -7.34 3.32 31.58
C ILE A 523 -7.14 4.71 32.20
N THR A 524 -6.01 4.93 32.87
CA THR A 524 -5.71 6.23 33.49
C THR A 524 -5.24 7.25 32.47
N ASP A 525 -5.37 8.53 32.81
CA ASP A 525 -4.92 9.63 31.95
C ASP A 525 -3.41 9.55 31.66
N ASP A 526 -2.60 9.10 32.63
CA ASP A 526 -1.16 8.85 32.44
C ASP A 526 -0.89 7.76 31.41
N ALA A 527 -1.66 6.64 31.49
CA ALA A 527 -1.52 5.55 30.52
C ALA A 527 -1.89 6.00 29.10
N ILE A 528 -2.91 6.86 28.95
CA ILE A 528 -3.27 7.43 27.65
C ILE A 528 -2.12 8.29 27.10
N ARG A 529 -1.58 9.22 27.91
CA ARG A 529 -0.47 10.10 27.51
C ARG A 529 0.79 9.31 27.17
N GLU A 530 1.08 8.29 27.94
CA GLU A 530 2.23 7.41 27.71
C GLU A 530 2.03 6.55 26.46
N THR A 531 0.81 6.09 26.16
CA THR A 531 0.49 5.40 24.91
C THR A 531 0.74 6.32 23.71
N ILE A 532 0.33 7.59 23.78
CA ILE A 532 0.53 8.58 22.72
C ILE A 532 2.02 8.83 22.50
N SER A 533 2.79 9.06 23.55
CA SER A 533 4.21 9.47 23.46
C SER A 533 5.17 8.32 23.18
N CYS A 534 4.92 7.13 23.75
CA CYS A 534 5.90 6.04 23.76
C CYS A 534 5.52 4.87 22.83
N TYR A 535 4.28 4.75 22.38
CA TYR A 535 3.82 3.62 21.56
C TYR A 535 3.30 4.02 20.18
N THR A 536 2.99 5.30 19.95
CA THR A 536 2.49 5.79 18.66
C THR A 536 3.28 6.99 18.17
N ARG A 537 3.59 6.99 16.86
CA ARG A 537 4.18 8.12 16.13
C ARG A 537 3.39 8.26 14.83
N GLU A 538 2.35 9.09 14.85
CA GLU A 538 1.43 9.24 13.73
C GLU A 538 0.74 10.62 13.78
N SER A 539 0.37 11.13 12.60
CA SER A 539 -0.40 12.38 12.46
C SER A 539 -1.83 12.26 12.99
N GLY A 540 -2.44 11.09 12.82
CA GLY A 540 -3.80 10.78 13.24
C GLY A 540 -3.86 9.96 14.53
N VAL A 541 -4.89 9.13 14.66
CA VAL A 541 -5.18 8.29 15.84
C VAL A 541 -5.42 6.80 15.51
N ARG A 542 -5.01 6.34 14.32
CA ARG A 542 -5.29 4.98 13.85
C ARG A 542 -4.51 3.91 14.64
N ASN A 543 -3.22 4.13 14.88
CA ASN A 543 -2.40 3.22 15.66
C ASN A 543 -2.74 3.34 17.16
N LEU A 544 -3.09 4.54 17.62
CA LEU A 544 -3.59 4.77 18.96
C LEU A 544 -4.86 3.96 19.25
N GLU A 545 -5.80 3.93 18.31
CA GLU A 545 -6.99 3.09 18.37
C GLU A 545 -6.63 1.60 18.43
N ARG A 546 -5.62 1.16 17.66
CA ARG A 546 -5.12 -0.24 17.70
C ARG A 546 -4.50 -0.60 19.04
N CYS A 547 -3.72 0.31 19.66
CA CYS A 547 -3.14 0.10 20.98
C CYS A 547 -4.24 -0.09 22.04
N PHE A 548 -5.29 0.74 22.02
CA PHE A 548 -6.40 0.55 22.96
C PHE A 548 -7.18 -0.74 22.67
N GLY A 549 -7.32 -1.15 21.42
CA GLY A 549 -7.87 -2.46 21.07
C GLY A 549 -7.03 -3.62 21.59
N GLU A 550 -5.70 -3.48 21.59
CA GLU A 550 -4.79 -4.49 22.16
C GLU A 550 -4.91 -4.57 23.68
N ILE A 551 -4.97 -3.44 24.36
CA ILE A 551 -5.24 -3.38 25.81
C ILE A 551 -6.57 -4.06 26.12
N CYS A 552 -7.63 -3.79 25.39
CA CYS A 552 -8.93 -4.42 25.61
C CYS A 552 -8.86 -5.95 25.45
N ARG A 553 -8.25 -6.46 24.35
CA ARG A 553 -8.12 -7.92 24.13
C ARG A 553 -7.34 -8.63 25.23
N LYS A 554 -6.22 -8.05 25.70
CA LYS A 554 -5.46 -8.63 26.81
C LYS A 554 -6.23 -8.58 28.12
N THR A 555 -7.00 -7.52 28.33
CA THR A 555 -7.92 -7.40 29.46
C THR A 555 -9.02 -8.46 29.41
N ASP A 556 -9.60 -8.75 28.23
CA ASP A 556 -10.59 -9.81 28.07
C ASP A 556 -10.00 -11.18 28.45
N MET A 557 -8.78 -11.47 27.99
CA MET A 557 -8.08 -12.72 28.37
C MET A 557 -7.85 -12.80 29.89
N GLU A 558 -7.43 -11.69 30.51
CA GLU A 558 -7.19 -11.64 31.95
C GLU A 558 -8.48 -11.84 32.77
N ILE A 559 -9.58 -11.21 32.34
CA ILE A 559 -10.89 -11.38 32.99
C ILE A 559 -11.40 -12.83 32.86
N LEU A 560 -11.25 -13.44 31.68
CA LEU A 560 -11.69 -14.82 31.44
C LEU A 560 -10.83 -15.86 32.16
N SER A 561 -9.59 -15.54 32.50
CA SER A 561 -8.69 -16.41 33.26
C SER A 561 -8.90 -16.37 34.78
N GLN A 562 -9.66 -15.40 35.31
CA GLN A 562 -9.92 -15.21 36.74
C GLN A 562 -11.29 -15.76 37.13
N GLU A 563 -11.37 -16.53 38.19
CA GLU A 563 -12.66 -17.03 38.76
C GLU A 563 -13.60 -15.91 39.24
N THR A 564 -13.02 -14.80 39.69
CA THR A 564 -13.76 -13.57 40.08
C THR A 564 -13.15 -12.36 39.36
N PRO A 565 -13.84 -11.81 38.37
CA PRO A 565 -13.31 -10.69 37.64
C PRO A 565 -13.19 -9.44 38.50
N LYS A 566 -11.97 -9.03 38.81
CA LYS A 566 -11.67 -7.75 39.46
C LYS A 566 -11.58 -6.65 38.46
N LYS A 567 -11.88 -5.42 38.90
CA LYS A 567 -11.68 -4.23 38.06
C LYS A 567 -10.19 -4.06 37.74
N ILE A 568 -9.87 -4.12 36.45
CA ILE A 568 -8.51 -3.94 35.97
C ILE A 568 -8.26 -2.45 35.73
N THR A 569 -7.15 -1.95 36.25
CA THR A 569 -6.71 -0.56 36.02
C THR A 569 -5.38 -0.56 35.29
N VAL A 570 -5.35 0.02 34.10
CA VAL A 570 -4.15 0.22 33.28
C VAL A 570 -3.59 1.60 33.60
N THR A 571 -2.36 1.63 34.06
CA THR A 571 -1.59 2.81 34.43
C THR A 571 -0.34 2.91 33.56
N GLY A 572 0.34 4.05 33.53
CA GLY A 572 1.62 4.18 32.82
C GLY A 572 2.64 3.11 33.25
N SER A 573 2.71 2.78 34.55
CA SER A 573 3.68 1.82 35.08
C SER A 573 3.43 0.35 34.67
N ASN A 574 2.20 -0.05 34.38
CA ASN A 574 1.87 -1.42 33.96
C ASN A 574 1.53 -1.56 32.47
N LEU A 575 1.67 -0.46 31.72
CA LEU A 575 1.33 -0.41 30.28
C LEU A 575 2.17 -1.37 29.44
N GLU A 576 3.41 -1.63 29.85
CA GLU A 576 4.32 -2.58 29.18
C GLU A 576 3.79 -4.03 29.22
N ASN A 577 2.98 -4.42 30.20
CA ASN A 577 2.36 -5.74 30.23
C ASN A 577 1.33 -5.92 29.11
N TYR A 578 0.72 -4.82 28.68
CA TYR A 578 -0.30 -4.81 27.63
C TYR A 578 0.25 -4.52 26.23
N LEU A 579 1.19 -3.59 26.09
CA LEU A 579 1.69 -3.14 24.79
C LEU A 579 3.12 -3.57 24.49
N GLY A 580 3.79 -4.24 25.44
CA GLY A 580 5.18 -4.63 25.33
C GLY A 580 6.14 -3.46 25.59
N VAL A 581 7.40 -3.64 25.20
CA VAL A 581 8.45 -2.63 25.40
C VAL A 581 8.10 -1.33 24.66
N ARG A 582 8.41 -0.19 25.28
CA ARG A 582 8.22 1.13 24.66
C ARG A 582 8.91 1.21 23.32
N LYS A 583 8.17 1.57 22.30
CA LYS A 583 8.67 1.65 20.91
C LYS A 583 9.45 2.93 20.66
N PHE A 584 9.04 3.99 21.32
CA PHE A 584 9.67 5.30 21.20
C PHE A 584 10.08 5.77 22.59
N LEU A 585 11.32 6.16 22.73
CA LEU A 585 11.78 6.87 23.93
C LEU A 585 11.51 8.35 23.70
N PRO A 586 11.12 9.10 24.74
CA PRO A 586 11.03 10.55 24.60
C PRO A 586 12.40 11.09 24.26
N ASP A 587 12.51 11.71 23.10
CA ASP A 587 13.73 12.36 22.67
C ASP A 587 14.03 13.48 23.66
N ARG A 588 15.24 13.48 24.21
CA ARG A 588 15.67 14.48 25.19
C ARG A 588 16.58 15.46 24.50
N LEU A 589 16.34 16.77 24.74
CA LEU A 589 17.28 17.78 24.34
C LEU A 589 18.68 17.48 24.87
N PRO A 590 19.76 17.83 24.13
CA PRO A 590 21.12 17.75 24.64
C PRO A 590 21.24 18.35 26.04
N CYS A 591 22.04 17.74 26.91
CA CYS A 591 22.17 18.23 28.29
C CYS A 591 22.84 19.61 28.38
N THR A 592 23.64 19.97 27.37
CA THR A 592 24.43 21.21 27.34
C THR A 592 24.39 21.82 25.95
N ASP A 593 24.65 23.12 25.86
CA ASP A 593 24.85 23.83 24.61
C ASP A 593 26.13 23.32 23.95
N GLN A 594 26.05 22.95 22.66
CA GLN A 594 27.17 22.32 21.94
C GLN A 594 27.59 23.15 20.73
N VAL A 595 28.84 22.96 20.35
CA VAL A 595 29.40 23.57 19.14
C VAL A 595 29.14 22.63 17.97
N GLY A 596 28.63 23.17 16.86
CA GLY A 596 28.40 22.41 15.65
C GLY A 596 27.15 21.51 15.67
N LEU A 597 26.37 21.53 16.76
CA LEU A 597 25.10 20.79 16.87
C LEU A 597 23.93 21.75 16.88
N VAL A 598 22.98 21.61 15.94
CA VAL A 598 21.80 22.46 15.81
C VAL A 598 20.56 21.62 15.57
N THR A 599 19.48 21.97 16.27
CA THR A 599 18.18 21.33 16.06
C THR A 599 17.39 22.08 14.99
N GLY A 600 17.13 21.43 13.89
CA GLY A 600 16.19 21.83 12.83
C GLY A 600 14.82 21.21 13.02
N LEU A 601 13.88 21.60 12.17
CA LEU A 601 12.52 21.09 12.14
C LEU A 601 12.18 20.59 10.75
N ALA A 602 11.76 19.32 10.68
CA ALA A 602 11.31 18.65 9.46
C ALA A 602 9.83 18.35 9.51
N TRP A 603 9.24 18.18 8.34
CA TRP A 603 7.88 17.68 8.17
C TRP A 603 7.89 16.40 7.34
N THR A 604 7.15 15.40 7.79
CA THR A 604 7.00 14.09 7.13
C THR A 604 5.53 13.72 7.02
N SER A 605 5.22 12.71 6.24
CA SER A 605 3.84 12.19 6.10
C SER A 605 3.22 11.70 7.43
N VAL A 606 4.06 11.44 8.43
CA VAL A 606 3.62 11.02 9.78
C VAL A 606 3.57 12.17 10.80
N GLY A 607 3.92 13.39 10.38
CA GLY A 607 3.89 14.60 11.22
C GLY A 607 5.21 15.34 11.22
N GLY A 608 5.38 16.27 12.17
CA GLY A 608 6.63 16.98 12.37
C GLY A 608 7.64 16.16 13.17
N GLU A 609 8.92 16.36 12.84
CA GLU A 609 10.07 15.77 13.53
C GLU A 609 11.13 16.84 13.77
N THR A 610 11.96 16.65 14.82
CA THR A 610 13.19 17.40 14.97
C THR A 610 14.29 16.75 14.14
N LEU A 611 15.14 17.57 13.58
CA LEU A 611 16.25 17.16 12.74
C LEU A 611 17.54 17.69 13.35
N GLU A 612 18.33 16.84 13.94
CA GLU A 612 19.65 17.23 14.40
C GLU A 612 20.61 17.37 13.23
N VAL A 613 21.40 18.44 13.24
CA VAL A 613 22.44 18.69 12.26
C VAL A 613 23.76 18.81 13.01
N GLU A 614 24.66 17.88 12.76
CA GLU A 614 25.99 17.82 13.33
C GLU A 614 27.01 18.29 12.30
N VAL A 615 27.87 19.19 12.70
CA VAL A 615 28.97 19.68 11.85
C VAL A 615 30.31 19.52 12.55
N ASN A 616 31.23 18.87 11.86
CA ASN A 616 32.60 18.74 12.27
C ASN A 616 33.51 19.46 11.28
N VAL A 617 34.52 20.16 11.78
CA VAL A 617 35.49 20.89 10.97
C VAL A 617 36.87 20.30 11.24
N MET A 618 37.56 19.93 10.19
CA MET A 618 38.89 19.28 10.23
C MET A 618 39.86 20.06 9.35
N ASP A 619 41.16 19.95 9.61
CA ASP A 619 42.18 20.44 8.70
C ASP A 619 42.14 19.62 7.41
N GLY A 620 42.13 20.33 6.26
CA GLY A 620 41.92 19.66 4.99
C GLY A 620 42.15 20.53 3.78
N SER A 621 41.44 20.29 2.70
CA SER A 621 41.60 20.92 1.38
C SER A 621 40.35 21.71 0.92
N GLY A 622 39.39 21.92 1.78
CA GLY A 622 38.16 22.68 1.48
C GLY A 622 36.99 21.81 0.97
N LYS A 623 36.99 20.50 1.29
CA LYS A 623 35.93 19.61 0.92
C LYS A 623 34.69 19.81 1.80
N LEU A 624 33.52 19.72 1.21
CA LEU A 624 32.25 19.58 1.92
C LEU A 624 31.77 18.13 1.78
N GLU A 625 31.71 17.43 2.91
CA GLU A 625 31.17 16.08 2.99
C GLU A 625 29.77 16.13 3.60
N LEU A 626 28.81 15.48 2.94
CA LEU A 626 27.40 15.45 3.35
C LEU A 626 26.99 13.99 3.55
N THR A 627 26.54 13.63 4.76
CA THR A 627 26.12 12.27 5.08
C THR A 627 24.76 12.28 5.79
N GLY A 628 23.99 11.19 5.75
CA GLY A 628 22.68 11.05 6.40
C GLY A 628 21.53 10.80 5.46
N ASN A 629 21.75 10.17 4.29
CA ASN A 629 20.74 9.82 3.28
C ASN A 629 19.93 11.05 2.80
N LEU A 630 20.67 12.04 2.29
CA LEU A 630 20.14 13.33 1.86
C LEU A 630 19.69 13.29 0.40
N GLY A 631 18.52 13.81 0.11
CA GLY A 631 18.05 14.11 -1.23
C GLY A 631 18.81 15.28 -1.87
N ASP A 632 18.57 15.51 -3.14
CA ASP A 632 19.35 16.49 -3.91
C ASP A 632 19.02 17.94 -3.51
N VAL A 633 17.77 18.24 -3.16
CA VAL A 633 17.34 19.57 -2.69
C VAL A 633 18.04 19.94 -1.37
N MET A 634 18.18 18.98 -0.46
CA MET A 634 18.88 19.22 0.81
C MET A 634 20.39 19.38 0.64
N LYS A 635 21.01 18.65 -0.27
CA LYS A 635 22.42 18.86 -0.66
C LYS A 635 22.65 20.24 -1.25
N GLU A 636 21.77 20.66 -2.17
CA GLU A 636 21.81 22.00 -2.76
C GLU A 636 21.68 23.10 -1.70
N SER A 637 20.77 22.92 -0.74
CA SER A 637 20.58 23.84 0.39
C SER A 637 21.84 23.96 1.25
N ALA A 638 22.56 22.85 1.49
CA ALA A 638 23.85 22.87 2.20
C ALA A 638 24.95 23.59 1.43
N HIS A 639 25.02 23.42 0.11
CA HIS A 639 25.92 24.18 -0.75
C HIS A 639 25.61 25.67 -0.79
N ALA A 640 24.33 26.05 -0.79
CA ALA A 640 23.89 27.44 -0.71
C ALA A 640 24.30 28.07 0.63
N ALA A 641 24.13 27.36 1.74
CA ALA A 641 24.58 27.78 3.06
C ALA A 641 26.10 28.02 3.12
N LEU A 642 26.90 27.08 2.59
CA LEU A 642 28.35 27.24 2.53
C LEU A 642 28.77 28.44 1.66
N SER A 643 28.09 28.66 0.54
CA SER A 643 28.35 29.78 -0.36
C SER A 643 28.07 31.14 0.33
N TYR A 644 26.99 31.23 1.10
CA TYR A 644 26.67 32.40 1.93
C TYR A 644 27.77 32.64 2.98
N ILE A 645 28.23 31.63 3.67
CA ILE A 645 29.27 31.74 4.70
C ILE A 645 30.59 32.21 4.08
N ARG A 646 30.97 31.70 2.92
CA ARG A 646 32.17 32.13 2.17
C ARG A 646 32.11 33.59 1.80
N ALA A 647 30.97 34.05 1.29
CA ALA A 647 30.78 35.45 0.90
C ALA A 647 30.80 36.42 2.08
N ASN A 648 30.46 35.97 3.31
CA ASN A 648 30.34 36.79 4.50
C ASN A 648 31.34 36.42 5.62
N ALA A 649 32.41 35.68 5.31
CA ALA A 649 33.30 35.11 6.29
C ALA A 649 33.80 36.10 7.34
N GLN A 650 34.27 37.30 6.91
CA GLN A 650 34.78 38.33 7.83
C GLN A 650 33.69 38.84 8.80
N LYS A 651 32.46 39.06 8.28
CA LYS A 651 31.31 39.50 9.08
C LYS A 651 30.89 38.47 10.11
N LEU A 652 31.00 37.21 9.77
CA LEU A 652 30.66 36.06 10.62
C LEU A 652 31.74 35.70 11.64
N GLY A 653 32.94 36.32 11.54
CA GLY A 653 34.08 36.02 12.42
C GLY A 653 34.77 34.69 12.04
N VAL A 654 34.66 34.28 10.79
CA VAL A 654 35.26 33.06 10.23
C VAL A 654 36.52 33.42 9.44
N ALA A 655 37.55 32.61 9.52
CA ALA A 655 38.76 32.79 8.75
C ALA A 655 38.44 32.87 7.23
N PRO A 656 38.94 33.93 6.49
CA PRO A 656 38.59 34.11 5.09
C PRO A 656 39.03 32.98 4.16
N ASP A 657 40.04 32.20 4.57
CA ASP A 657 40.65 31.10 3.81
C ASP A 657 40.20 29.70 4.26
N PHE A 658 39.17 29.61 5.15
CA PHE A 658 38.67 28.34 5.68
C PHE A 658 38.32 27.34 4.57
N TYR A 659 37.79 27.82 3.45
CA TYR A 659 37.39 27.00 2.29
C TYR A 659 38.60 26.40 1.53
N LYS A 660 39.84 26.69 1.92
CA LYS A 660 41.04 26.08 1.38
C LYS A 660 41.77 25.21 2.42
N THR A 661 41.54 25.45 3.68
CA THR A 661 42.33 24.90 4.80
C THR A 661 41.52 23.97 5.69
N LYS A 662 40.19 23.97 5.57
CA LYS A 662 39.30 23.19 6.43
C LYS A 662 38.35 22.34 5.60
N ASP A 663 38.27 21.07 5.89
CA ASP A 663 37.23 20.18 5.43
C ASP A 663 36.03 20.26 6.40
N ILE A 664 34.83 20.31 5.87
CA ILE A 664 33.59 20.45 6.62
C ILE A 664 32.75 19.18 6.37
N HIS A 665 32.48 18.46 7.44
CA HIS A 665 31.59 17.30 7.40
C HIS A 665 30.25 17.65 8.08
N VAL A 666 29.18 17.65 7.31
CA VAL A 666 27.81 17.84 7.80
C VAL A 666 27.14 16.47 7.85
N HIS A 667 26.73 16.07 9.02
CA HIS A 667 26.03 14.81 9.25
C HIS A 667 24.61 15.06 9.75
N PHE A 668 23.69 14.30 9.18
CA PHE A 668 22.31 14.22 9.66
C PHE A 668 22.10 12.82 10.23
N PRO A 669 21.98 12.68 11.56
CA PRO A 669 21.73 11.40 12.21
C PRO A 669 20.48 10.68 11.66
N GLU A 670 20.33 9.38 11.97
CA GLU A 670 19.25 8.53 11.44
C GLU A 670 19.28 8.35 9.91
N GLY A 671 20.41 7.91 9.39
CA GLY A 671 20.63 7.69 7.95
C GLY A 671 19.71 6.65 7.28
N ALA A 672 18.93 5.89 8.05
CA ALA A 672 17.92 4.97 7.50
C ALA A 672 16.70 5.69 6.91
N VAL A 673 16.42 6.93 7.35
CA VAL A 673 15.28 7.72 6.87
C VAL A 673 15.76 8.70 5.80
N PRO A 674 15.21 8.65 4.57
CA PRO A 674 15.52 9.64 3.54
C PRO A 674 15.07 11.04 3.98
N LYS A 675 15.95 12.03 3.78
CA LYS A 675 15.71 13.42 4.14
C LYS A 675 15.87 14.30 2.90
N ASP A 676 14.85 15.05 2.55
CA ASP A 676 14.92 16.01 1.46
C ASP A 676 14.11 17.27 1.75
N GLY A 677 14.54 18.40 1.19
CA GLY A 677 13.84 19.66 1.31
C GLY A 677 14.76 20.85 1.62
N PRO A 678 14.36 22.07 1.23
CA PRO A 678 15.19 23.28 1.36
C PRO A 678 15.15 23.89 2.78
N SER A 679 14.20 23.47 3.63
CA SER A 679 13.90 24.13 4.91
C SER A 679 14.96 23.94 6.01
N ALA A 680 15.99 23.10 5.78
CA ALA A 680 17.13 22.92 6.68
C ALA A 680 18.28 23.93 6.44
N GLY A 681 18.19 24.79 5.44
CA GLY A 681 19.27 25.70 5.04
C GLY A 681 19.77 26.60 6.15
N VAL A 682 18.87 27.19 6.94
CA VAL A 682 19.25 28.03 8.09
C VAL A 682 19.91 27.20 9.20
N THR A 683 19.46 25.96 9.40
CA THR A 683 20.01 25.04 10.40
C THR A 683 21.44 24.63 10.05
N VAL A 684 21.66 24.23 8.80
CA VAL A 684 22.98 23.87 8.26
C VAL A 684 23.94 25.07 8.32
N CYS A 685 23.48 26.26 7.91
CA CYS A 685 24.27 27.48 7.98
C CYS A 685 24.70 27.79 9.42
N THR A 686 23.76 27.70 10.38
CA THR A 686 24.05 27.97 11.81
C THR A 686 25.04 26.95 12.37
N ALA A 687 24.88 25.66 12.02
CA ALA A 687 25.78 24.59 12.47
C ALA A 687 27.21 24.77 11.93
N ILE A 688 27.35 25.12 10.64
CA ILE A 688 28.67 25.36 10.04
C ILE A 688 29.32 26.61 10.68
N VAL A 689 28.58 27.72 10.86
CA VAL A 689 29.11 28.92 11.53
C VAL A 689 29.52 28.62 12.94
N SER A 690 28.71 27.90 13.71
CA SER A 690 29.05 27.47 15.08
C SER A 690 30.35 26.66 15.11
N ALA A 691 30.48 25.66 14.23
CA ALA A 691 31.68 24.80 14.16
C ALA A 691 32.94 25.57 13.75
N LEU A 692 32.82 26.51 12.80
CA LEU A 692 33.96 27.33 12.32
C LEU A 692 34.38 28.39 13.32
N THR A 693 33.46 28.94 14.11
CA THR A 693 33.74 29.99 15.10
C THR A 693 34.01 29.45 16.51
N GLY A 694 33.71 28.16 16.78
CA GLY A 694 33.79 27.56 18.10
C GLY A 694 32.75 28.07 19.11
N VAL A 695 31.70 28.76 18.63
CA VAL A 695 30.65 29.31 19.49
C VAL A 695 29.51 28.30 19.61
N SER A 696 29.12 27.94 20.83
CA SER A 696 28.05 26.96 21.06
C SER A 696 26.68 27.49 20.64
N VAL A 697 25.80 26.57 20.25
CA VAL A 697 24.41 26.84 19.91
C VAL A 697 23.54 26.54 21.14
N ARG A 698 22.53 27.36 21.36
CA ARG A 698 21.56 27.18 22.42
C ARG A 698 20.72 25.93 22.16
N ARG A 699 20.70 25.02 23.12
CA ARG A 699 19.97 23.74 23.05
C ARG A 699 18.44 23.87 23.07
N ASP A 700 17.93 24.98 23.64
CA ASP A 700 16.49 25.25 23.77
C ASP A 700 15.88 25.90 22.55
N ILE A 701 16.68 26.05 21.46
CA ILE A 701 16.26 26.66 20.21
C ILE A 701 16.18 25.59 19.10
N ALA A 702 15.10 25.63 18.36
CA ALA A 702 14.99 24.98 17.06
C ALA A 702 14.74 26.00 15.97
N MET A 703 15.09 25.68 14.73
CA MET A 703 14.93 26.58 13.60
C MET A 703 14.48 25.88 12.34
N THR A 704 13.84 26.64 11.48
CA THR A 704 13.46 26.20 10.14
C THR A 704 13.46 27.39 9.19
N GLY A 705 13.91 27.16 7.96
CA GLY A 705 13.98 28.21 6.94
C GLY A 705 14.86 27.80 5.78
N GLU A 706 14.49 28.23 4.59
CA GLU A 706 15.34 28.13 3.43
C GLU A 706 16.27 29.35 3.39
N ILE A 707 17.52 29.15 2.97
CA ILE A 707 18.51 30.20 2.89
C ILE A 707 18.80 30.58 1.43
N SER A 708 18.80 31.88 1.12
CA SER A 708 19.31 32.36 -0.17
C SER A 708 20.81 32.63 -0.11
N LEU A 709 21.49 32.71 -1.26
CA LEU A 709 22.91 33.07 -1.36
C LEU A 709 23.23 34.47 -0.75
N ARG A 710 22.23 35.33 -0.55
CA ARG A 710 22.37 36.63 0.09
C ARG A 710 22.02 36.62 1.58
N GLY A 711 21.74 35.45 2.17
CA GLY A 711 21.39 35.31 3.57
C GLY A 711 19.96 35.72 3.94
N ARG A 712 19.06 35.84 2.95
CA ARG A 712 17.63 36.03 3.21
C ARG A 712 17.03 34.68 3.65
N VAL A 713 16.20 34.68 4.67
CA VAL A 713 15.45 33.55 5.15
C VAL A 713 14.11 33.51 4.44
N MET A 714 13.83 32.42 3.70
CA MET A 714 12.66 32.28 2.86
C MET A 714 11.60 31.37 3.51
N ARG A 715 10.35 31.53 3.05
CA ARG A 715 9.17 30.83 3.55
C ARG A 715 9.32 29.30 3.43
N ILE A 716 8.70 28.60 4.39
CA ILE A 716 8.64 27.12 4.44
C ILE A 716 7.21 26.62 4.60
N GLY A 717 6.99 25.35 4.31
CA GLY A 717 5.73 24.65 4.58
C GLY A 717 5.73 23.86 5.88
N GLY A 718 4.54 23.45 6.33
CA GLY A 718 4.34 22.56 7.48
C GLY A 718 4.74 23.17 8.84
N LEU A 719 4.54 24.50 9.03
CA LEU A 719 4.92 25.18 10.26
C LEU A 719 4.17 24.61 11.48
N ARG A 720 2.91 24.26 11.33
CA ARG A 720 2.08 23.67 12.38
C ARG A 720 2.70 22.37 12.92
N GLU A 721 3.01 21.45 12.05
CA GLU A 721 3.61 20.15 12.40
C GLU A 721 5.01 20.32 12.99
N LYS A 722 5.81 21.21 12.43
CA LYS A 722 7.17 21.52 12.90
C LYS A 722 7.17 22.08 14.32
N THR A 723 6.26 22.98 14.64
CA THR A 723 6.15 23.57 15.98
C THR A 723 5.64 22.57 17.02
N MET A 724 4.75 21.67 16.63
CA MET A 724 4.31 20.56 17.48
C MET A 724 5.47 19.62 17.82
N ALA A 725 6.34 19.31 16.84
CA ALA A 725 7.54 18.52 17.08
C ALA A 725 8.50 19.24 18.03
N ALA A 726 8.75 20.53 17.83
CA ALA A 726 9.59 21.34 18.70
C ALA A 726 9.10 21.29 20.16
N LEU A 727 7.80 21.46 20.37
CA LEU A 727 7.21 21.39 21.72
C LEU A 727 7.38 20.00 22.35
N ARG A 728 7.14 18.93 21.58
CA ARG A 728 7.28 17.54 22.05
C ARG A 728 8.71 17.22 22.51
N HIS A 729 9.72 17.76 21.81
CA HIS A 729 11.13 17.62 22.17
C HIS A 729 11.59 18.54 23.30
N GLY A 730 10.71 19.40 23.82
CA GLY A 730 11.03 20.28 24.92
C GLY A 730 11.75 21.58 24.50
N VAL A 731 11.78 21.90 23.21
CA VAL A 731 12.25 23.17 22.67
C VAL A 731 11.41 24.31 23.24
N ARG A 732 12.03 25.42 23.58
CA ARG A 732 11.34 26.61 24.12
C ARG A 732 11.18 27.73 23.11
N THR A 733 12.10 27.82 22.16
CA THR A 733 12.15 28.90 21.19
C THR A 733 12.27 28.36 19.79
N VAL A 734 11.44 28.82 18.88
CA VAL A 734 11.47 28.45 17.47
C VAL A 734 11.76 29.66 16.61
N ILE A 735 12.80 29.57 15.77
CA ILE A 735 13.13 30.59 14.79
C ILE A 735 12.41 30.25 13.49
N ILE A 736 11.60 31.16 12.99
CA ILE A 736 10.78 31.03 11.78
C ILE A 736 11.10 32.12 10.77
N PRO A 737 10.89 31.89 9.47
CA PRO A 737 10.97 32.95 8.46
C PRO A 737 9.90 34.00 8.70
N LYS A 738 10.22 35.27 8.41
CA LYS A 738 9.28 36.37 8.56
C LYS A 738 8.02 36.18 7.72
N ASP A 739 8.16 35.64 6.54
CA ASP A 739 7.03 35.40 5.63
C ASP A 739 6.04 34.32 6.15
N ASN A 740 6.44 33.54 7.21
CA ASN A 740 5.58 32.58 7.91
C ASN A 740 4.89 33.15 9.16
N GLU A 741 5.02 34.41 9.48
CA GLU A 741 4.31 35.03 10.64
C GLU A 741 2.79 34.85 10.53
N ARG A 742 2.24 34.88 9.32
CA ARG A 742 0.81 34.66 9.06
C ARG A 742 0.37 33.23 9.40
N ASP A 743 1.25 32.29 9.17
CA ASP A 743 0.97 30.89 9.43
C ASP A 743 0.90 30.57 10.94
N LEU A 744 1.32 31.50 11.81
CA LEU A 744 1.16 31.39 13.27
C LEU A 744 -0.32 31.32 13.70
N GLU A 745 -1.23 31.90 12.91
CA GLU A 745 -2.67 31.83 13.19
C GLU A 745 -3.23 30.41 13.04
N GLU A 746 -2.53 29.54 12.30
CA GLU A 746 -2.92 28.14 12.09
C GLU A 746 -2.43 27.20 13.19
N ILE A 747 -1.50 27.67 14.04
CA ILE A 747 -0.94 26.89 15.13
C ILE A 747 -1.93 26.87 16.30
N ASP A 748 -2.11 25.69 16.90
CA ASP A 748 -2.93 25.52 18.09
C ASP A 748 -2.53 26.48 19.22
N GLN A 749 -3.51 27.06 19.91
CA GLN A 749 -3.28 28.03 20.99
C GLN A 749 -2.44 27.45 22.13
N THR A 750 -2.56 26.16 22.40
CA THR A 750 -1.78 25.47 23.44
C THR A 750 -0.30 25.46 23.09
N VAL A 751 0.03 25.17 21.83
CA VAL A 751 1.40 25.22 21.30
C VAL A 751 1.95 26.64 21.29
N ARG A 752 1.14 27.60 20.82
CA ARG A 752 1.51 29.03 20.75
C ARG A 752 1.86 29.63 22.11
N ARG A 753 1.19 29.21 23.17
CA ARG A 753 1.44 29.72 24.54
C ARG A 753 2.69 29.12 25.19
N GLN A 754 3.14 27.97 24.72
CA GLN A 754 4.28 27.25 25.32
C GLN A 754 5.59 27.49 24.57
N LEU A 755 5.53 28.00 23.31
CA LEU A 755 6.69 28.30 22.50
C LEU A 755 6.89 29.79 22.32
N ASN A 756 8.14 30.23 22.38
CA ASN A 756 8.54 31.58 21.94
C ASN A 756 8.89 31.52 20.46
N PHE A 757 8.42 32.50 19.70
CA PHE A 757 8.72 32.61 18.27
C PHE A 757 9.64 33.81 18.01
N ILE A 758 10.69 33.56 17.21
CA ILE A 758 11.59 34.59 16.72
C ILE A 758 11.43 34.64 15.21
N SER A 759 10.99 35.78 14.70
CA SER A 759 10.84 36.06 13.28
C SER A 759 12.16 36.48 12.67
N ALA A 760 12.65 35.77 11.68
CA ALA A 760 13.93 36.04 11.03
C ALA A 760 13.72 36.36 9.55
N GLN A 761 14.21 37.54 9.12
CA GLN A 761 14.28 37.93 7.70
C GLN A 761 15.64 37.62 7.09
N THR A 762 16.68 37.63 7.91
CA THR A 762 18.08 37.39 7.51
C THR A 762 18.77 36.41 8.45
N MET A 763 19.84 35.82 7.94
CA MET A 763 20.70 34.90 8.75
C MET A 763 21.33 35.59 9.95
N ASP A 764 21.57 36.90 9.91
CA ASP A 764 22.11 37.66 11.07
C ASP A 764 21.17 37.55 12.28
N THR A 765 19.85 37.67 12.05
CA THR A 765 18.85 37.51 13.11
C THR A 765 18.87 36.08 13.65
N VAL A 766 18.98 35.08 12.79
CA VAL A 766 19.07 33.65 13.20
C VAL A 766 20.30 33.42 14.07
N LEU A 767 21.47 33.83 13.58
CA LEU A 767 22.75 33.63 14.28
C LEU A 767 22.84 34.36 15.62
N SER A 768 22.30 35.62 15.69
CA SER A 768 22.26 36.38 16.95
C SER A 768 21.34 35.73 18.00
N ALA A 769 20.27 35.07 17.56
CA ALA A 769 19.36 34.39 18.47
C ALA A 769 19.85 33.03 18.91
N ALA A 770 20.50 32.27 18.00
CA ALA A 770 20.88 30.86 18.20
C ALA A 770 22.25 30.69 18.86
N LEU A 771 23.23 31.54 18.57
CA LEU A 771 24.61 31.46 19.08
C LEU A 771 24.79 32.16 20.42
N ASN A 772 25.55 31.52 21.32
CA ASN A 772 25.93 32.12 22.61
C ASN A 772 27.01 33.21 22.43
N ARG A 773 26.73 34.24 21.66
CA ARG A 773 27.59 35.41 21.53
C ARG A 773 27.13 36.52 22.49
N PRO A 774 28.02 37.40 23.00
CA PRO A 774 27.58 38.62 23.69
C PRO A 774 26.69 39.43 22.75
N ALA A 775 25.45 39.71 23.18
CA ALA A 775 24.44 40.29 22.31
C ALA A 775 24.79 41.75 21.93
N GLU A 776 25.07 41.98 20.64
CA GLU A 776 25.08 43.33 20.08
C GLU A 776 23.70 43.83 19.65
N VAL A 777 22.74 42.89 19.42
CA VAL A 777 21.33 43.22 19.11
C VAL A 777 20.44 42.19 19.79
N SER A 778 19.57 42.60 20.71
CA SER A 778 18.55 41.71 21.28
C SER A 778 17.52 41.32 20.24
N PRO A 779 17.28 40.03 19.95
CA PRO A 779 16.22 39.63 19.02
C PRO A 779 14.86 40.01 19.57
N THR A 780 13.99 40.52 18.73
CA THR A 780 12.59 40.83 19.07
C THR A 780 11.80 39.56 19.20
N ILE A 781 11.47 39.19 20.42
CA ILE A 781 10.52 38.09 20.70
C ILE A 781 9.13 38.62 20.35
N LEU A 782 8.38 37.88 19.54
CA LEU A 782 6.99 38.22 19.24
C LEU A 782 6.16 38.02 20.52
N THR A 783 5.97 39.11 21.28
CA THR A 783 5.18 39.16 22.52
C THR A 783 3.70 39.27 22.28
N GLU A 784 3.30 39.79 21.08
CA GLU A 784 1.90 39.85 20.65
C GLU A 784 1.76 39.06 19.35
N LEU A 785 1.10 37.92 19.45
CA LEU A 785 0.81 37.10 18.29
C LEU A 785 -0.43 37.62 17.58
N PRO A 786 -0.47 37.66 16.23
CA PRO A 786 -1.67 38.03 15.48
C PRO A 786 -2.84 37.14 15.91
N GLY A 787 -3.97 37.73 16.26
CA GLY A 787 -5.19 37.00 16.66
C GLY A 787 -5.58 37.12 18.17
N ASP A 788 -4.73 37.68 19.05
CA ASP A 788 -5.14 37.95 20.45
C ASP A 788 -5.91 39.24 20.59
N VAL A 789 -6.97 39.45 19.82
CA VAL A 789 -7.93 40.52 20.04
C VAL A 789 -8.81 40.10 21.20
N ARG A 790 -8.47 40.55 22.41
CA ARG A 790 -9.41 40.52 23.54
C ARG A 790 -10.59 41.40 23.17
N THR A 791 -11.71 40.77 22.81
CA THR A 791 -13.01 41.47 22.75
C THR A 791 -13.33 41.99 24.15
N ARG A 792 -12.99 43.25 24.40
CA ARG A 792 -13.59 44.01 25.49
C ARG A 792 -15.06 44.16 25.17
N VAL A 793 -15.88 43.29 25.72
CA VAL A 793 -17.33 43.53 25.84
C VAL A 793 -17.49 44.68 26.79
N GLN A 794 -17.65 45.89 26.24
CA GLN A 794 -18.18 47.01 27.01
C GLN A 794 -19.66 46.69 27.33
N LYS A 795 -19.95 46.46 28.58
CA LYS A 795 -21.31 46.43 29.10
C LYS A 795 -21.90 47.83 28.87
N PRO A 796 -23.09 47.98 28.25
CA PRO A 796 -23.76 49.26 28.19
C PRO A 796 -24.19 49.65 29.61
N GLY A 797 -23.65 50.76 30.09
CA GLY A 797 -24.11 51.34 31.35
C GLY A 797 -25.53 51.82 31.21
N LEU A 798 -26.39 51.33 32.08
CA LEU A 798 -27.66 51.91 32.39
C LEU A 798 -27.40 53.36 32.88
N ARG A 799 -27.90 54.35 32.16
CA ARG A 799 -28.15 55.68 32.70
C ARG A 799 -29.63 55.70 33.10
N GLN A 800 -29.81 56.25 34.29
CA GLN A 800 -31.11 56.62 34.85
C GLN A 800 -31.89 57.67 33.96
#